data_9bc5c812ba893e0043ac2c2e50e1e1da
#
_entry.id   9bc5c812ba893e0043ac2c2e50e1e1da
#
_cell.length_a   1.000
_cell.length_b   1.000
_cell.length_c   1.000
_cell.angle_alpha   90.00
_cell.angle_beta   90.00
_cell.angle_gamma   90.00
#
_symmetry.space_group_name_H-M   'P 1'
#
loop_
_entity.id
_entity.type
_entity.pdbx_description
1 polymer ?
#
loop_
_entity_poly.entity_id
_entity_poly.type
_entity_poly.pdbx_seq_one_letter_code
_entity_poly.pdbx_strand_id
1 'polypeptide(L)'
;MRKPYSGSSRSLVIAFDVGTTFSGVSYAILEPGEVPKIHGVTRFPGQEHVAGNSKIPSVMYYNRSSKMVVAGAEAEDASIASQAEDEGWTKVELFKLRLRPSTMKLKMNGLRLASLPKHKTAVDVFGDFLGYLYKCTRTFFTDTHANGHALWNAVQNDIQFVLSHPNGWEGAQQTKMRRAMVYGGVIPDTNEGKARIRFVTEGEASLHACVLNGLAADSTSNHGFLIADAGGGTLDLSSYAIRGVHPLVIEEIAPPDCLFAGSVFVSRRAREFLEEKLRGSKYGSADSLDHITKRFDETTKRLFRAKKDLQFISFGSPLDKDMSVGIRNGQLKLSGSEVADLFEPSIEAAVAAIRRQIEASNGLIESIWLVGGFAASPWLFHQLQERLAPVTVSRPDSQTSKAVADGAIGFYCDHHVSARMSKYMYGVEYLREFDPNDPDHVARKNRLCELPSGPKLLPDAFDCILSRSVRVKESTVFTRKYCTELTSLSLLSVFEVEIWCFRGGKEVPKWIMRQAEDFGTLCVVQANLSPLASSAEPKTGRNGKTYWTIVFSVEIHFGLTEFKARIKWNDSVRLFVVGPASIIYNESGHRAEEDEPDDSPEDELTIGSTAPSAAASRAPSRNGFNGSPSKPPSTHSTPKQESFHDIPDVVRADRDRGLAPSTHTRHSSISRPSIVTDKS
;
A
#
# COMPACT_ATOMS: atom_id res chain seq x y z
N MET A 1 4.79 22.04 21.09
CA MET A 1 3.46 21.88 21.75
C MET A 1 2.39 21.87 20.67
N ARG A 2 1.40 20.98 20.79
CA ARG A 2 0.24 20.94 19.90
C ARG A 2 -0.55 22.24 19.97
N LYS A 3 -1.06 22.71 18.82
CA LYS A 3 -1.85 23.95 18.75
C LYS A 3 -3.30 23.70 19.18
N PRO A 4 -3.97 24.69 19.77
CA PRO A 4 -5.41 24.63 19.98
C PRO A 4 -6.16 24.42 18.65
N TYR A 5 -7.27 23.68 18.71
CA TYR A 5 -8.13 23.46 17.55
C TYR A 5 -8.78 24.77 17.09
N SER A 6 -8.61 25.10 15.81
CA SER A 6 -9.06 26.36 15.21
C SER A 6 -10.42 26.27 14.52
N GLY A 7 -11.08 25.11 14.53
CA GLY A 7 -12.40 24.92 13.94
C GLY A 7 -13.47 25.70 14.71
N SER A 8 -14.59 26.00 14.05
CA SER A 8 -15.71 26.78 14.61
C SER A 8 -16.72 25.94 15.40
N SER A 9 -16.67 24.63 15.27
CA SER A 9 -17.58 23.68 15.92
C SER A 9 -16.83 22.48 16.48
N ARG A 10 -17.43 21.84 17.49
CA ARG A 10 -16.93 20.58 18.02
C ARG A 10 -16.95 19.51 16.92
N SER A 11 -15.90 18.71 16.85
CA SER A 11 -15.78 17.60 15.91
C SER A 11 -15.13 16.40 16.60
N LEU A 12 -15.18 15.23 15.97
CA LEU A 12 -14.54 14.01 16.43
C LEU A 12 -13.66 13.46 15.30
N VAL A 13 -12.44 13.10 15.60
CA VAL A 13 -11.58 12.34 14.71
C VAL A 13 -11.30 10.96 15.29
N ILE A 14 -11.44 9.90 14.48
CA ILE A 14 -11.18 8.52 14.84
C ILE A 14 -10.11 7.98 13.87
N ALA A 15 -9.05 7.40 14.44
CA ALA A 15 -8.00 6.73 13.66
C ALA A 15 -8.08 5.22 13.85
N PHE A 16 -8.15 4.49 12.73
CA PHE A 16 -8.09 3.04 12.69
C PHE A 16 -6.71 2.59 12.23
N ASP A 17 -6.04 1.83 13.06
CA ASP A 17 -4.84 1.07 12.72
C ASP A 17 -5.22 -0.40 12.60
N VAL A 18 -5.58 -0.82 11.38
CA VAL A 18 -5.85 -2.23 11.08
C VAL A 18 -4.54 -2.89 10.70
N GLY A 19 -3.92 -3.58 11.66
CA GLY A 19 -2.66 -4.30 11.44
C GLY A 19 -2.88 -5.72 10.91
N THR A 20 -1.79 -6.34 10.44
CA THR A 20 -1.83 -7.74 9.92
C THR A 20 -2.21 -8.73 11.02
N THR A 21 -1.73 -8.53 12.24
CA THR A 21 -1.95 -9.43 13.39
C THR A 21 -2.76 -8.80 14.51
N PHE A 22 -2.54 -7.53 14.77
CA PHE A 22 -3.22 -6.78 15.82
C PHE A 22 -3.65 -5.41 15.31
N SER A 23 -4.82 -4.97 15.75
CA SER A 23 -5.40 -3.69 15.37
C SER A 23 -5.69 -2.84 16.60
N GLY A 24 -5.76 -1.52 16.39
CA GLY A 24 -6.08 -0.57 17.46
C GLY A 24 -6.83 0.63 16.92
N VAL A 25 -7.46 1.35 17.85
CA VAL A 25 -8.21 2.57 17.54
C VAL A 25 -7.84 3.66 18.53
N SER A 26 -7.64 4.87 18.02
CA SER A 26 -7.50 6.08 18.83
C SER A 26 -8.45 7.16 18.31
N TYR A 27 -8.81 8.10 19.18
CA TYR A 27 -9.68 9.21 18.82
C TYR A 27 -9.28 10.50 19.56
N ALA A 28 -9.74 11.63 19.03
CA ALA A 28 -9.67 12.91 19.74
C ALA A 28 -10.96 13.70 19.52
N ILE A 29 -11.43 14.30 20.61
CA ILE A 29 -12.50 15.30 20.57
C ILE A 29 -11.83 16.64 20.29
N LEU A 30 -12.29 17.33 19.26
CA LEU A 30 -11.78 18.61 18.79
C LEU A 30 -12.73 19.70 19.29
N GLU A 31 -12.36 20.38 20.39
CA GLU A 31 -13.09 21.50 20.94
C GLU A 31 -12.47 22.81 20.44
N PRO A 32 -13.26 23.78 19.93
CA PRO A 32 -12.74 25.07 19.52
C PRO A 32 -11.95 25.76 20.62
N GLY A 33 -10.70 26.13 20.33
CA GLY A 33 -9.80 26.81 21.27
C GLY A 33 -9.08 25.91 22.26
N GLU A 34 -9.39 24.60 22.33
CA GLU A 34 -8.70 23.66 23.19
C GLU A 34 -7.63 22.85 22.45
N VAL A 35 -6.60 22.42 23.17
CA VAL A 35 -5.57 21.52 22.62
C VAL A 35 -6.13 20.09 22.58
N PRO A 36 -6.23 19.46 21.41
CA PRO A 36 -6.77 18.11 21.29
C PRO A 36 -6.00 17.08 22.12
N LYS A 37 -6.72 16.24 22.87
CA LYS A 37 -6.18 15.12 23.63
C LYS A 37 -6.44 13.82 22.87
N ILE A 38 -5.41 12.96 22.81
CA ILE A 38 -5.52 11.65 22.16
C ILE A 38 -5.97 10.62 23.21
N HIS A 39 -6.97 9.85 22.85
CA HIS A 39 -7.53 8.77 23.64
C HIS A 39 -7.46 7.47 22.85
N GLY A 40 -6.83 6.43 23.42
CA GLY A 40 -6.88 5.08 22.86
C GLY A 40 -8.13 4.33 23.32
N VAL A 41 -8.73 3.55 22.46
CA VAL A 41 -9.76 2.57 22.85
C VAL A 41 -9.06 1.42 23.54
N THR A 42 -9.40 1.15 24.80
CA THR A 42 -8.69 0.19 25.66
C THR A 42 -9.59 -0.91 26.25
N ARG A 43 -10.88 -0.87 25.98
CA ARG A 43 -11.84 -1.90 26.41
C ARG A 43 -12.53 -2.46 25.18
N PHE A 44 -12.04 -3.60 24.74
CA PHE A 44 -12.67 -4.36 23.67
C PHE A 44 -13.32 -5.62 24.25
N PRO A 45 -14.39 -6.14 23.64
CA PRO A 45 -14.97 -7.41 24.06
C PRO A 45 -13.94 -8.54 24.12
N GLY A 46 -13.99 -9.36 25.18
CA GLY A 46 -13.08 -10.46 25.41
C GLY A 46 -11.73 -10.11 26.06
N GLN A 47 -11.43 -8.81 26.27
CA GLN A 47 -10.22 -8.40 27.01
C GLN A 47 -10.45 -7.29 28.03
N GLU A 48 -11.65 -7.18 28.56
CA GLU A 48 -12.00 -6.15 29.55
C GLU A 48 -11.20 -6.28 30.87
N HIS A 49 -10.71 -7.49 31.14
CA HIS A 49 -9.89 -7.81 32.31
C HIS A 49 -8.41 -7.40 32.15
N VAL A 50 -7.98 -7.05 30.90
CA VAL A 50 -6.59 -6.66 30.61
C VAL A 50 -6.48 -5.14 30.63
N ALA A 51 -6.14 -4.57 31.78
CA ALA A 51 -6.03 -3.13 31.91
C ALA A 51 -5.03 -2.51 30.94
N GLY A 52 -5.46 -1.48 30.21
CA GLY A 52 -4.60 -0.68 29.34
C GLY A 52 -4.20 -1.32 28.01
N ASN A 53 -4.68 -2.53 27.70
CA ASN A 53 -4.43 -3.12 26.38
C ASN A 53 -5.29 -2.42 25.32
N SER A 54 -4.66 -1.82 24.35
CA SER A 54 -5.30 -1.03 23.29
C SER A 54 -5.23 -1.69 21.92
N LYS A 55 -4.71 -2.91 21.84
CA LYS A 55 -4.66 -3.69 20.62
C LYS A 55 -5.43 -4.99 20.78
N ILE A 56 -6.16 -5.36 19.75
CA ILE A 56 -6.90 -6.61 19.64
C ILE A 56 -6.38 -7.45 18.47
N PRO A 57 -6.50 -8.76 18.52
CA PRO A 57 -6.18 -9.63 17.38
C PRO A 57 -7.00 -9.25 16.14
N SER A 58 -6.36 -9.24 14.98
CA SER A 58 -7.02 -9.05 13.68
C SER A 58 -7.55 -10.41 13.18
N VAL A 59 -8.52 -10.96 13.89
CA VAL A 59 -9.09 -12.29 13.66
C VAL A 59 -10.62 -12.21 13.67
N MET A 60 -11.25 -12.99 12.81
CA MET A 60 -12.72 -13.12 12.74
C MET A 60 -13.12 -14.55 12.44
N TYR A 61 -14.31 -14.94 12.89
CA TYR A 61 -14.98 -16.16 12.44
C TYR A 61 -16.27 -15.83 11.70
N TYR A 62 -16.51 -16.59 10.65
CA TYR A 62 -17.71 -16.50 9.82
C TYR A 62 -18.45 -17.83 9.84
N ASN A 63 -19.76 -17.78 9.99
CA ASN A 63 -20.59 -18.98 9.88
C ASN A 63 -20.73 -19.46 8.42
N ARG A 64 -21.41 -20.57 8.21
CA ARG A 64 -21.64 -21.16 6.88
C ARG A 64 -22.41 -20.26 5.89
N SER A 65 -23.14 -19.26 6.39
CA SER A 65 -23.81 -18.24 5.58
C SER A 65 -22.97 -17.00 5.33
N SER A 66 -21.66 -17.06 5.64
CA SER A 66 -20.71 -15.96 5.49
C SER A 66 -21.05 -14.70 6.29
N LYS A 67 -21.77 -14.87 7.39
CA LYS A 67 -22.00 -13.81 8.37
C LYS A 67 -20.94 -13.88 9.44
N MET A 68 -20.30 -12.75 9.75
CA MET A 68 -19.36 -12.63 10.88
C MET A 68 -20.09 -12.93 12.20
N VAL A 69 -19.51 -13.84 12.99
CA VAL A 69 -20.06 -14.29 14.28
C VAL A 69 -19.33 -13.60 15.42
N VAL A 70 -18.01 -13.63 15.39
CA VAL A 70 -17.14 -13.13 16.44
C VAL A 70 -15.88 -12.53 15.84
N ALA A 71 -15.30 -11.53 16.49
CA ALA A 71 -14.08 -10.85 16.03
C ALA A 71 -13.21 -10.38 17.22
N GLY A 72 -11.94 -10.11 16.92
CA GLY A 72 -11.01 -9.54 17.90
C GLY A 72 -10.61 -10.52 18.99
N ALA A 73 -10.56 -10.07 20.23
CA ALA A 73 -10.09 -10.89 21.36
C ALA A 73 -11.03 -12.05 21.70
N GLU A 74 -12.33 -11.87 21.53
CA GLU A 74 -13.31 -12.96 21.70
C GLU A 74 -13.04 -14.15 20.77
N ALA A 75 -12.54 -13.86 19.55
CA ALA A 75 -12.21 -14.89 18.57
C ALA A 75 -11.00 -15.77 18.95
N GLU A 76 -10.23 -15.37 19.95
CA GLU A 76 -9.08 -16.14 20.47
C GLU A 76 -9.45 -17.02 21.70
N ASP A 77 -10.70 -16.96 22.16
CA ASP A 77 -11.17 -17.81 23.26
C ASP A 77 -11.20 -19.29 22.81
N ALA A 78 -10.73 -20.19 23.67
CA ALA A 78 -10.67 -21.62 23.39
C ALA A 78 -12.06 -22.25 23.13
N SER A 79 -13.10 -21.74 23.79
CA SER A 79 -14.48 -22.19 23.58
C SER A 79 -14.99 -21.84 22.17
N ILE A 80 -14.59 -20.69 21.65
CA ILE A 80 -14.93 -20.27 20.29
C ILE A 80 -14.27 -21.15 19.23
N ALA A 81 -13.01 -21.55 19.45
CA ALA A 81 -12.31 -22.44 18.53
C ALA A 81 -13.03 -23.81 18.44
N SER A 82 -13.44 -24.38 19.57
CA SER A 82 -14.20 -25.64 19.59
C SER A 82 -15.59 -25.50 18.95
N GLN A 83 -16.31 -24.42 19.26
CA GLN A 83 -17.61 -24.16 18.64
C GLN A 83 -17.49 -23.96 17.12
N ALA A 84 -16.44 -23.28 16.69
CA ALA A 84 -16.19 -23.04 15.27
C ALA A 84 -15.98 -24.34 14.50
N GLU A 85 -15.28 -25.33 15.11
CA GLU A 85 -15.10 -26.65 14.53
C GLU A 85 -16.44 -27.40 14.42
N ASP A 86 -17.22 -27.45 15.52
CA ASP A 86 -18.51 -28.12 15.57
C ASP A 86 -19.52 -27.53 14.57
N GLU A 87 -19.57 -26.22 14.45
CA GLU A 87 -20.52 -25.53 13.58
C GLU A 87 -19.99 -25.30 12.16
N GLY A 88 -18.71 -25.61 11.88
CA GLY A 88 -18.04 -25.43 10.60
C GLY A 88 -17.90 -23.96 10.20
N TRP A 89 -17.45 -23.15 11.15
CA TRP A 89 -17.13 -21.74 10.88
C TRP A 89 -15.80 -21.61 10.14
N THR A 90 -15.65 -20.51 9.42
CA THR A 90 -14.40 -20.16 8.73
C THR A 90 -13.65 -19.11 9.54
N LYS A 91 -12.44 -19.46 10.00
CA LYS A 91 -11.51 -18.50 10.62
C LYS A 91 -10.86 -17.65 9.53
N VAL A 92 -10.80 -16.35 9.75
CA VAL A 92 -10.11 -15.39 8.87
C VAL A 92 -9.10 -14.60 9.69
N GLU A 93 -7.85 -14.71 9.29
CA GLU A 93 -6.72 -13.96 9.85
C GLU A 93 -5.79 -13.51 8.73
N LEU A 94 -4.83 -12.63 9.01
CA LEU A 94 -3.87 -12.07 8.04
C LEU A 94 -4.54 -11.42 6.81
N PHE A 95 -5.83 -11.12 6.88
CA PHE A 95 -6.65 -10.64 5.75
C PHE A 95 -6.16 -9.32 5.17
N LYS A 96 -5.48 -8.48 5.96
CA LYS A 96 -4.85 -7.25 5.46
C LYS A 96 -3.88 -7.52 4.31
N LEU A 97 -3.13 -8.62 4.36
CA LEU A 97 -2.17 -8.98 3.33
C LEU A 97 -2.81 -9.22 1.95
N ARG A 98 -4.12 -9.52 1.90
CA ARG A 98 -4.86 -9.69 0.64
C ARG A 98 -5.15 -8.37 -0.10
N LEU A 99 -5.08 -7.23 0.60
CA LEU A 99 -5.26 -5.92 0.00
C LEU A 99 -3.96 -5.34 -0.62
N ARG A 100 -2.83 -6.05 -0.47
CA ARG A 100 -1.53 -5.58 -0.95
C ARG A 100 -1.54 -5.32 -2.47
N PRO A 101 -0.66 -4.43 -2.97
CA PRO A 101 -0.43 -4.31 -4.40
C PRO A 101 0.02 -5.64 -5.02
N SER A 102 -0.44 -5.96 -6.23
CA SER A 102 -0.02 -7.17 -6.97
C SER A 102 1.49 -7.22 -7.24
N THR A 103 2.13 -6.06 -7.27
CA THR A 103 3.60 -5.93 -7.39
C THR A 103 4.36 -6.33 -6.13
N MET A 104 3.69 -6.40 -4.98
CA MET A 104 4.27 -6.85 -3.72
C MET A 104 4.00 -8.35 -3.52
N LYS A 105 4.85 -9.19 -4.13
CA LYS A 105 4.69 -10.65 -4.06
C LYS A 105 4.99 -11.16 -2.64
N LEU A 106 4.07 -11.94 -2.08
CA LEU A 106 4.27 -12.68 -0.85
C LEU A 106 5.03 -13.97 -1.19
N LYS A 107 6.33 -13.97 -0.96
CA LYS A 107 7.11 -15.22 -0.98
C LYS A 107 6.81 -15.98 0.31
N MET A 108 5.72 -16.71 0.29
CA MET A 108 5.28 -17.43 1.48
C MET A 108 5.60 -18.93 1.37
N ASN A 109 6.82 -19.40 1.11
CA ASN A 109 7.29 -20.79 1.05
C ASN A 109 6.19 -21.85 1.37
N GLY A 110 5.17 -22.01 0.49
CA GLY A 110 4.14 -23.02 0.65
C GLY A 110 2.95 -22.69 1.57
N LEU A 111 2.97 -21.64 2.40
CA LEU A 111 1.82 -21.28 3.22
C LEU A 111 0.85 -20.40 2.43
N ARG A 112 -0.31 -20.88 2.13
CA ARG A 112 -1.39 -20.09 1.52
C ARG A 112 -2.15 -19.35 2.62
N LEU A 113 -2.53 -18.11 2.34
CA LEU A 113 -3.52 -17.44 3.17
C LEU A 113 -4.81 -18.28 3.16
N ALA A 114 -5.40 -18.50 4.34
CA ALA A 114 -6.63 -19.27 4.47
C ALA A 114 -7.73 -18.72 3.57
N SER A 115 -8.52 -19.58 2.94
CA SER A 115 -9.60 -19.17 2.04
C SER A 115 -10.57 -18.19 2.72
N LEU A 116 -11.02 -17.20 1.97
CA LEU A 116 -12.06 -16.29 2.45
C LEU A 116 -13.43 -17.01 2.54
N PRO A 117 -14.37 -16.51 3.36
CA PRO A 117 -15.74 -17.01 3.38
C PRO A 117 -16.38 -16.90 1.99
N LYS A 118 -17.28 -17.83 1.68
CA LYS A 118 -17.99 -17.84 0.37
C LYS A 118 -18.63 -16.47 0.09
N HIS A 119 -18.48 -15.99 -1.14
CA HIS A 119 -19.05 -14.71 -1.60
C HIS A 119 -18.56 -13.46 -0.85
N LYS A 120 -17.42 -13.54 -0.17
CA LYS A 120 -16.74 -12.41 0.45
C LYS A 120 -15.43 -12.12 -0.26
N THR A 121 -15.20 -10.87 -0.59
CA THR A 121 -13.90 -10.37 -1.07
C THR A 121 -13.02 -9.94 0.11
N ALA A 122 -11.74 -9.68 -0.14
CA ALA A 122 -10.85 -9.12 0.86
C ALA A 122 -11.33 -7.74 1.37
N VAL A 123 -11.97 -6.96 0.49
CA VAL A 123 -12.56 -5.65 0.83
C VAL A 123 -13.73 -5.82 1.79
N ASP A 124 -14.59 -6.82 1.55
CA ASP A 124 -15.75 -7.08 2.43
C ASP A 124 -15.29 -7.52 3.83
N VAL A 125 -14.30 -8.40 3.89
CA VAL A 125 -13.73 -8.88 5.17
C VAL A 125 -13.06 -7.73 5.93
N PHE A 126 -12.33 -6.87 5.23
CA PHE A 126 -11.72 -5.69 5.84
C PHE A 126 -12.79 -4.71 6.33
N GLY A 127 -13.89 -4.57 5.59
CA GLY A 127 -15.04 -3.75 5.95
C GLY A 127 -15.80 -4.27 7.17
N ASP A 128 -16.05 -5.58 7.25
CA ASP A 128 -16.65 -6.21 8.43
C ASP A 128 -15.83 -5.91 9.70
N PHE A 129 -14.49 -6.00 9.59
CA PHE A 129 -13.62 -5.70 10.72
C PHE A 129 -13.61 -4.22 11.10
N LEU A 130 -13.63 -3.30 10.12
CA LEU A 130 -13.77 -1.86 10.37
C LEU A 130 -15.10 -1.53 11.05
N GLY A 131 -16.20 -2.15 10.60
CA GLY A 131 -17.51 -2.02 11.22
C GLY A 131 -17.52 -2.49 12.68
N TYR A 132 -16.83 -3.62 12.96
CA TYR A 132 -16.64 -4.11 14.33
C TYR A 132 -15.84 -3.10 15.17
N LEU A 133 -14.70 -2.63 14.69
CA LEU A 133 -13.90 -1.63 15.40
C LEU A 133 -14.66 -0.33 15.67
N TYR A 134 -15.44 0.14 14.69
CA TYR A 134 -16.27 1.33 14.84
C TYR A 134 -17.33 1.15 15.92
N LYS A 135 -18.00 -0.01 15.94
CA LYS A 135 -18.98 -0.35 16.99
C LYS A 135 -18.34 -0.37 18.38
N CYS A 136 -17.17 -1.04 18.53
CA CYS A 136 -16.43 -1.06 19.79
C CYS A 136 -16.02 0.36 20.24
N THR A 137 -15.55 1.19 19.28
CA THR A 137 -15.18 2.58 19.55
C THR A 137 -16.36 3.40 20.04
N ARG A 138 -17.54 3.26 19.41
CA ARG A 138 -18.77 3.95 19.84
C ARG A 138 -19.14 3.56 21.25
N THR A 139 -19.17 2.26 21.56
CA THR A 139 -19.49 1.76 22.90
C THR A 139 -18.48 2.31 23.92
N PHE A 140 -17.18 2.17 23.66
CA PHE A 140 -16.14 2.70 24.53
C PHE A 140 -16.29 4.21 24.78
N PHE A 141 -16.56 4.98 23.73
CA PHE A 141 -16.73 6.43 23.81
C PHE A 141 -17.94 6.80 24.68
N THR A 142 -19.10 6.17 24.43
CA THR A 142 -20.33 6.46 25.17
C THR A 142 -20.23 6.08 26.63
N ASP A 143 -19.48 5.04 26.96
CA ASP A 143 -19.30 4.56 28.35
C ASP A 143 -18.20 5.31 29.13
N THR A 144 -17.28 5.97 28.40
CA THR A 144 -16.12 6.62 29.01
C THR A 144 -16.36 8.08 29.32
N HIS A 145 -17.10 8.77 28.46
CA HIS A 145 -17.32 10.22 28.61
C HIS A 145 -18.60 10.53 29.38
N ALA A 146 -18.53 11.54 30.23
CA ALA A 146 -19.72 12.10 30.84
C ALA A 146 -20.68 12.58 29.75
N ASN A 147 -21.96 12.16 29.81
CA ASN A 147 -22.94 12.40 28.75
C ASN A 147 -22.52 11.86 27.36
N GLY A 148 -21.77 10.74 27.35
CA GLY A 148 -21.18 10.17 26.13
C GLY A 148 -22.18 9.94 25.00
N HIS A 149 -23.39 9.48 25.28
CA HIS A 149 -24.45 9.31 24.29
C HIS A 149 -24.86 10.65 23.64
N ALA A 150 -25.05 11.70 24.42
CA ALA A 150 -25.41 13.02 23.90
C ALA A 150 -24.27 13.61 23.06
N LEU A 151 -23.04 13.46 23.57
CA LEU A 151 -21.84 13.90 22.86
C LEU A 151 -21.66 13.17 21.54
N TRP A 152 -21.82 11.84 21.52
CA TRP A 152 -21.77 11.05 20.28
C TRP A 152 -22.81 11.51 19.26
N ASN A 153 -24.06 11.66 19.69
CA ASN A 153 -25.14 12.10 18.81
C ASN A 153 -24.90 13.49 18.20
N ALA A 154 -24.19 14.35 18.92
CA ALA A 154 -23.85 15.69 18.43
C ALA A 154 -22.79 15.67 17.32
N VAL A 155 -21.89 14.68 17.29
CA VAL A 155 -20.73 14.66 16.36
C VAL A 155 -20.79 13.54 15.31
N GLN A 156 -21.66 12.54 15.46
CA GLN A 156 -21.63 11.31 14.65
C GLN A 156 -21.75 11.52 13.14
N ASN A 157 -22.39 12.59 12.69
CA ASN A 157 -22.60 12.88 11.28
C ASN A 157 -21.36 13.52 10.62
N ASP A 158 -20.45 14.10 11.42
CA ASP A 158 -19.28 14.85 10.95
C ASP A 158 -17.96 14.25 11.42
N ILE A 159 -17.98 13.00 11.89
CA ILE A 159 -16.75 12.29 12.32
C ILE A 159 -15.76 12.24 11.15
N GLN A 160 -14.54 12.69 11.41
CA GLN A 160 -13.41 12.53 10.49
C GLN A 160 -12.67 11.22 10.79
N PHE A 161 -12.24 10.53 9.77
CA PHE A 161 -11.56 9.25 9.90
C PHE A 161 -10.15 9.32 9.36
N VAL A 162 -9.22 8.66 10.05
CA VAL A 162 -7.85 8.46 9.56
C VAL A 162 -7.59 6.96 9.48
N LEU A 163 -7.17 6.49 8.31
CA LEU A 163 -6.80 5.09 8.09
C LEU A 163 -5.30 4.99 7.87
N SER A 164 -4.61 4.18 8.67
CA SER A 164 -3.21 3.86 8.44
C SER A 164 -3.06 2.74 7.41
N HIS A 165 -1.98 2.80 6.62
CA HIS A 165 -1.62 1.75 5.69
C HIS A 165 -0.09 1.66 5.51
N PRO A 166 0.46 0.50 5.06
CA PRO A 166 1.88 0.34 4.80
C PRO A 166 2.41 1.33 3.75
N ASN A 167 3.68 1.69 3.86
CA ASN A 167 4.36 2.65 2.96
C ASN A 167 4.32 2.24 1.47
N GLY A 168 4.17 0.95 1.19
CA GLY A 168 4.10 0.41 -0.17
C GLY A 168 2.71 0.47 -0.81
N TRP A 169 1.68 0.91 -0.08
CA TRP A 169 0.31 0.98 -0.59
C TRP A 169 0.05 2.31 -1.26
N GLU A 170 -0.64 2.24 -2.39
CA GLU A 170 -0.94 3.39 -3.25
C GLU A 170 -2.45 3.61 -3.38
N GLY A 171 -2.84 4.48 -4.30
CA GLY A 171 -4.23 4.91 -4.49
C GLY A 171 -5.24 3.77 -4.68
N ALA A 172 -4.86 2.68 -5.36
CA ALA A 172 -5.73 1.52 -5.51
C ALA A 172 -6.08 0.87 -4.16
N GLN A 173 -5.08 0.70 -3.26
CA GLN A 173 -5.31 0.17 -1.92
C GLN A 173 -6.11 1.13 -1.06
N GLN A 174 -5.84 2.43 -1.15
CA GLN A 174 -6.63 3.46 -0.46
C GLN A 174 -8.08 3.45 -0.93
N THR A 175 -8.34 3.22 -2.21
CA THR A 175 -9.71 3.07 -2.74
C THR A 175 -10.40 1.82 -2.20
N LYS A 176 -9.70 0.66 -2.16
CA LYS A 176 -10.23 -0.56 -1.53
C LYS A 176 -10.58 -0.33 -0.05
N MET A 177 -9.71 0.35 0.70
CA MET A 177 -9.98 0.71 2.11
C MET A 177 -11.17 1.67 2.25
N ARG A 178 -11.32 2.64 1.34
CA ARG A 178 -12.47 3.55 1.31
C ARG A 178 -13.78 2.81 1.04
N ARG A 179 -13.78 1.83 0.10
CA ARG A 179 -14.92 0.94 -0.14
C ARG A 179 -15.25 0.08 1.08
N ALA A 180 -14.23 -0.43 1.76
CA ALA A 180 -14.40 -1.20 3.00
C ALA A 180 -15.08 -0.37 4.11
N MET A 181 -14.77 0.93 4.23
CA MET A 181 -15.46 1.83 5.16
C MET A 181 -16.96 2.00 4.85
N VAL A 182 -17.30 2.04 3.56
CA VAL A 182 -18.71 2.07 3.11
C VAL A 182 -19.37 0.74 3.42
N TYR A 183 -18.73 -0.37 3.03
CA TYR A 183 -19.27 -1.71 3.23
C TYR A 183 -19.48 -2.03 4.71
N GLY A 184 -18.54 -1.66 5.58
CA GLY A 184 -18.64 -1.81 7.04
C GLY A 184 -19.66 -0.86 7.71
N GLY A 185 -20.36 -0.02 6.94
CA GLY A 185 -21.36 0.92 7.46
C GLY A 185 -20.80 2.04 8.32
N VAL A 186 -19.50 2.34 8.20
CA VAL A 186 -18.83 3.40 8.95
C VAL A 186 -19.10 4.78 8.35
N ILE A 187 -19.21 4.85 7.03
CA ILE A 187 -19.56 6.04 6.27
C ILE A 187 -20.66 5.73 5.24
N PRO A 188 -21.48 6.72 4.84
CA PRO A 188 -22.42 6.56 3.74
C PRO A 188 -21.66 6.51 2.38
N ASP A 189 -22.25 5.83 1.40
CA ASP A 189 -21.72 5.77 0.02
C ASP A 189 -22.06 7.05 -0.76
N THR A 190 -21.53 8.16 -0.27
CA THR A 190 -21.63 9.48 -0.90
C THR A 190 -20.26 10.13 -1.02
N ASN A 191 -20.12 11.12 -1.87
CA ASN A 191 -18.86 11.86 -2.01
C ASN A 191 -18.48 12.57 -0.69
N GLU A 192 -19.46 13.11 0.03
CA GLU A 192 -19.27 13.76 1.32
C GLU A 192 -18.83 12.75 2.38
N GLY A 193 -19.44 11.55 2.40
CA GLY A 193 -19.03 10.46 3.29
C GLY A 193 -17.59 10.05 3.02
N LYS A 194 -17.24 9.81 1.76
CA LYS A 194 -15.90 9.41 1.33
C LYS A 194 -14.84 10.51 1.59
N ALA A 195 -15.22 11.79 1.51
CA ALA A 195 -14.34 12.92 1.79
C ALA A 195 -13.94 13.06 3.27
N ARG A 196 -14.66 12.41 4.20
CA ARG A 196 -14.32 12.36 5.63
C ARG A 196 -13.14 11.44 5.96
N ILE A 197 -12.65 10.66 4.97
CA ILE A 197 -11.52 9.75 5.16
C ILE A 197 -10.23 10.42 4.71
N ARG A 198 -9.22 10.35 5.56
CA ARG A 198 -7.82 10.66 5.26
C ARG A 198 -6.98 9.42 5.44
N PHE A 199 -5.92 9.32 4.66
CA PHE A 199 -4.95 8.23 4.76
C PHE A 199 -3.64 8.74 5.34
N VAL A 200 -2.93 7.86 6.04
CA VAL A 200 -1.58 8.10 6.53
C VAL A 200 -0.79 6.81 6.42
N THR A 201 0.50 6.90 6.05
CA THR A 201 1.36 5.72 6.07
C THR A 201 1.69 5.32 7.51
N GLU A 202 1.90 4.02 7.75
CA GLU A 202 2.29 3.50 9.07
C GLU A 202 3.58 4.17 9.56
N GLY A 203 4.55 4.39 8.65
CA GLY A 203 5.80 5.09 8.98
C GLY A 203 5.59 6.55 9.40
N GLU A 204 4.72 7.32 8.71
CA GLU A 204 4.43 8.71 9.08
C GLU A 204 3.59 8.79 10.36
N ALA A 205 2.63 7.88 10.54
CA ALA A 205 1.89 7.79 11.81
C ALA A 205 2.84 7.48 12.97
N SER A 206 3.74 6.52 12.81
CA SER A 206 4.75 6.17 13.80
C SER A 206 5.70 7.34 14.11
N LEU A 207 6.07 8.17 13.11
CA LEU A 207 6.80 9.42 13.33
C LEU A 207 6.02 10.36 14.27
N HIS A 208 4.75 10.62 13.98
CA HIS A 208 3.93 11.50 14.80
C HIS A 208 3.80 10.99 16.25
N ALA A 209 3.70 9.67 16.44
CA ALA A 209 3.71 9.06 17.76
C ALA A 209 5.05 9.29 18.50
N CYS A 210 6.18 9.13 17.78
CA CYS A 210 7.50 9.39 18.34
C CYS A 210 7.66 10.85 18.76
N VAL A 211 7.17 11.79 17.95
CA VAL A 211 7.15 13.22 18.28
C VAL A 211 6.30 13.50 19.52
N LEU A 212 5.13 12.88 19.64
CA LEU A 212 4.25 13.00 20.81
C LEU A 212 4.92 12.51 22.10
N ASN A 213 5.78 11.50 22.00
CA ASN A 213 6.53 10.92 23.11
C ASN A 213 7.86 11.65 23.38
N GLY A 214 8.08 12.81 22.76
CA GLY A 214 9.22 13.70 23.05
C GLY A 214 10.53 13.34 22.33
N LEU A 215 10.55 12.37 21.43
CA LEU A 215 11.78 11.96 20.74
C LEU A 215 12.39 13.07 19.86
N ALA A 216 11.63 14.08 19.50
CA ALA A 216 12.13 15.26 18.78
C ALA A 216 12.62 16.39 19.71
N ALA A 217 12.41 16.28 21.02
CA ALA A 217 12.72 17.36 21.97
C ALA A 217 14.22 17.65 22.06
N ASP A 218 15.03 16.61 21.98
CA ASP A 218 16.50 16.70 22.06
C ASP A 218 17.19 16.79 20.68
N SER A 219 16.39 16.84 19.60
CA SER A 219 16.92 16.86 18.25
C SER A 219 17.28 18.26 17.79
N THR A 220 18.42 18.36 17.12
CA THR A 220 18.89 19.62 16.52
C THR A 220 18.42 19.76 15.07
N SER A 221 18.44 20.96 14.54
CA SER A 221 18.18 21.21 13.13
C SER A 221 19.17 20.44 12.24
N ASN A 222 18.64 19.87 11.14
CA ASN A 222 19.35 19.00 10.19
C ASN A 222 19.70 17.59 10.68
N HIS A 223 19.27 17.18 11.87
CA HIS A 223 19.40 15.80 12.30
C HIS A 223 18.53 14.87 11.42
N GLY A 224 19.17 13.89 10.80
CA GLY A 224 18.52 12.86 9.98
C GLY A 224 18.26 11.60 10.80
N PHE A 225 17.07 11.05 10.69
CA PHE A 225 16.69 9.83 11.39
C PHE A 225 15.75 8.96 10.55
N LEU A 226 15.67 7.69 10.90
CA LEU A 226 14.82 6.72 10.25
C LEU A 226 13.81 6.15 11.24
N ILE A 227 12.54 6.14 10.88
CA ILE A 227 11.50 5.37 11.54
C ILE A 227 11.46 3.99 10.90
N ALA A 228 11.66 2.96 11.70
CA ALA A 228 11.53 1.56 11.32
C ALA A 228 10.35 0.94 12.08
N ASP A 229 9.19 0.88 11.44
CA ASP A 229 8.00 0.25 12.00
C ASP A 229 8.02 -1.25 11.71
N ALA A 230 8.44 -2.03 12.67
CA ALA A 230 8.49 -3.49 12.61
C ALA A 230 7.17 -4.07 13.11
N GLY A 231 6.25 -4.31 12.18
CA GLY A 231 4.90 -4.82 12.43
C GLY A 231 4.78 -6.35 12.41
N GLY A 232 3.54 -6.82 12.36
CA GLY A 232 3.22 -8.24 12.20
C GLY A 232 3.55 -8.76 10.80
N GLY A 233 3.12 -8.07 9.75
CA GLY A 233 3.32 -8.48 8.36
C GLY A 233 4.46 -7.74 7.66
N THR A 234 4.58 -6.44 7.91
CA THR A 234 5.50 -5.54 7.22
C THR A 234 6.56 -4.96 8.14
N LEU A 235 7.66 -4.54 7.53
CA LEU A 235 8.61 -3.57 8.05
C LEU A 235 8.52 -2.34 7.16
N ASP A 236 8.06 -1.22 7.74
CA ASP A 236 7.88 0.04 7.06
C ASP A 236 8.99 1.02 7.44
N LEU A 237 9.70 1.54 6.45
CA LEU A 237 10.87 2.40 6.62
C LEU A 237 10.57 3.79 6.07
N SER A 238 10.76 4.82 6.89
CA SER A 238 10.59 6.23 6.50
C SER A 238 11.71 7.08 7.06
N SER A 239 12.40 7.79 6.19
CA SER A 239 13.60 8.56 6.51
C SER A 239 13.31 10.05 6.51
N TYR A 240 13.66 10.74 7.59
CA TYR A 240 13.31 12.13 7.84
C TYR A 240 14.48 12.97 8.29
N ALA A 241 14.37 14.29 8.08
CA ALA A 241 15.25 15.28 8.71
C ALA A 241 14.42 16.41 9.33
N ILE A 242 14.85 16.89 10.48
CA ILE A 242 14.28 18.05 11.14
C ILE A 242 14.84 19.31 10.46
N ARG A 243 13.94 20.14 9.93
CA ARG A 243 14.30 21.42 9.27
C ARG A 243 13.99 22.64 10.12
N GLY A 244 13.16 22.50 11.12
CA GLY A 244 12.86 23.54 12.10
C GLY A 244 12.37 22.90 13.38
N VAL A 245 12.69 23.51 14.51
CA VAL A 245 12.32 23.02 15.84
C VAL A 245 11.12 23.83 16.39
N HIS A 246 11.04 25.12 16.09
CA HIS A 246 9.99 26.01 16.55
C HIS A 246 9.47 26.91 15.42
N PRO A 247 8.41 26.53 14.67
CA PRO A 247 7.62 25.29 14.76
C PRO A 247 8.43 24.07 14.30
N LEU A 248 8.02 22.90 14.76
CA LEU A 248 8.62 21.63 14.30
C LEU A 248 8.23 21.43 12.82
N VAL A 249 9.26 21.35 11.98
CA VAL A 249 9.15 21.10 10.54
C VAL A 249 10.03 19.90 10.20
N ILE A 250 9.43 18.89 9.60
CA ILE A 250 10.08 17.63 9.23
C ILE A 250 9.92 17.44 7.71
N GLU A 251 10.95 16.92 7.07
CA GLU A 251 10.92 16.57 5.65
C GLU A 251 11.43 15.16 5.44
N GLU A 252 10.83 14.42 4.52
CA GLU A 252 11.40 13.17 4.05
C GLU A 252 12.72 13.43 3.30
N ILE A 253 13.71 12.54 3.53
CA ILE A 253 15.05 12.63 2.92
C ILE A 253 15.39 11.43 2.03
N ALA A 254 14.59 10.37 2.07
CA ALA A 254 14.65 9.26 1.13
C ALA A 254 13.23 8.75 0.85
N PRO A 255 12.98 8.13 -0.32
CA PRO A 255 11.69 7.50 -0.60
C PRO A 255 11.38 6.41 0.42
N PRO A 256 10.14 6.36 0.97
CA PRO A 256 9.77 5.34 1.94
C PRO A 256 9.78 3.93 1.32
N ASP A 257 10.09 2.92 2.13
CA ASP A 257 10.14 1.52 1.72
C ASP A 257 9.23 0.65 2.60
N CYS A 258 8.78 -0.52 2.07
CA CYS A 258 7.95 -1.47 2.77
C CYS A 258 8.34 -2.89 2.36
N LEU A 259 8.56 -3.75 3.34
CA LEU A 259 9.05 -5.11 3.15
C LEU A 259 8.18 -6.13 3.89
N PHE A 260 8.00 -7.31 3.31
CA PHE A 260 7.41 -8.46 4.01
C PHE A 260 8.45 -9.14 4.90
N ALA A 261 8.74 -8.54 6.04
CA ALA A 261 9.75 -9.00 7.00
C ALA A 261 9.23 -8.97 8.45
N GLY A 262 7.91 -8.86 8.62
CA GLY A 262 7.26 -8.80 9.93
C GLY A 262 7.32 -10.10 10.73
N SER A 263 6.81 -10.05 11.96
CA SER A 263 6.92 -11.15 12.94
C SER A 263 6.20 -12.44 12.52
N VAL A 264 5.18 -12.37 11.66
CA VAL A 264 4.46 -13.56 11.16
C VAL A 264 5.36 -14.48 10.34
N PHE A 265 6.38 -13.93 9.66
CA PHE A 265 7.32 -14.73 8.88
C PHE A 265 8.28 -15.55 9.77
N VAL A 266 8.55 -15.07 11.00
CA VAL A 266 9.29 -15.86 12.00
C VAL A 266 8.43 -17.02 12.49
N SER A 267 7.17 -16.77 12.86
CA SER A 267 6.23 -17.81 13.32
C SER A 267 6.01 -18.88 12.27
N ARG A 268 5.94 -18.47 11.03
CA ARG A 268 5.79 -19.36 9.91
C ARG A 268 7.01 -20.27 9.70
N ARG A 269 8.22 -19.70 9.64
CA ARG A 269 9.45 -20.51 9.58
C ARG A 269 9.55 -21.45 10.77
N ALA A 270 9.05 -21.02 11.94
CA ALA A 270 8.94 -21.89 13.10
C ALA A 270 7.99 -23.08 12.83
N ARG A 271 6.85 -22.85 12.18
CA ARG A 271 5.90 -23.91 11.81
C ARG A 271 6.52 -24.93 10.86
N GLU A 272 7.21 -24.47 9.82
CA GLU A 272 7.93 -25.32 8.86
C GLU A 272 9.06 -26.12 9.54
N PHE A 273 9.86 -25.45 10.37
CA PHE A 273 10.90 -26.08 11.15
C PHE A 273 10.36 -27.15 12.12
N LEU A 274 9.25 -26.86 12.80
CA LEU A 274 8.60 -27.80 13.70
C LEU A 274 8.03 -29.01 12.96
N GLU A 275 7.46 -28.82 11.78
CA GLU A 275 6.98 -29.92 10.92
C GLU A 275 8.10 -30.87 10.54
N GLU A 276 9.27 -30.34 10.16
CA GLU A 276 10.44 -31.15 9.88
C GLU A 276 10.97 -31.85 11.14
N LYS A 277 11.14 -31.11 12.23
CA LYS A 277 11.70 -31.61 13.50
C LYS A 277 10.84 -32.68 14.15
N LEU A 278 9.53 -32.57 14.04
CA LEU A 278 8.56 -33.47 14.67
C LEU A 278 8.03 -34.53 13.69
N ARG A 279 8.62 -34.64 12.50
CA ARG A 279 8.26 -35.65 11.51
C ARG A 279 8.38 -37.07 12.11
N GLY A 280 7.29 -37.83 12.02
CA GLY A 280 7.22 -39.18 12.61
C GLY A 280 6.96 -39.24 14.10
N SER A 281 6.92 -38.13 14.81
CA SER A 281 6.45 -38.06 16.20
C SER A 281 4.92 -37.98 16.26
N LYS A 282 4.33 -38.46 17.35
CA LYS A 282 2.90 -38.26 17.62
C LYS A 282 2.50 -36.76 17.71
N TYR A 283 3.46 -35.85 17.93
CA TYR A 283 3.28 -34.40 17.97
C TYR A 283 3.47 -33.74 16.61
N GLY A 284 3.66 -34.48 15.55
CA GLY A 284 3.77 -34.00 14.17
C GLY A 284 2.42 -33.86 13.43
N SER A 285 1.27 -34.07 14.11
CA SER A 285 -0.04 -33.80 13.53
C SER A 285 -0.25 -32.29 13.32
N ALA A 286 -1.09 -31.89 12.35
CA ALA A 286 -1.37 -30.49 12.05
C ALA A 286 -1.79 -29.70 13.30
N ASP A 287 -2.74 -30.25 14.08
CA ASP A 287 -3.26 -29.57 15.29
C ASP A 287 -2.17 -29.41 16.38
N SER A 288 -1.33 -30.45 16.56
CA SER A 288 -0.21 -30.36 17.50
C SER A 288 0.81 -29.32 17.07
N LEU A 289 1.13 -29.27 15.77
CA LEU A 289 2.05 -28.30 15.20
C LEU A 289 1.51 -26.88 15.32
N ASP A 290 0.22 -26.66 15.06
CA ASP A 290 -0.41 -25.36 15.21
C ASP A 290 -0.41 -24.91 16.68
N HIS A 291 -0.71 -25.81 17.59
CA HIS A 291 -0.65 -25.52 19.03
C HIS A 291 0.79 -25.19 19.48
N ILE A 292 1.79 -25.99 19.11
CA ILE A 292 3.20 -25.73 19.47
C ILE A 292 3.69 -24.42 18.85
N THR A 293 3.31 -24.13 17.60
CA THR A 293 3.66 -22.88 16.92
C THR A 293 3.02 -21.67 17.62
N LYS A 294 1.76 -21.78 18.04
CA LYS A 294 1.09 -20.72 18.82
C LYS A 294 1.83 -20.49 20.14
N ARG A 295 2.23 -21.55 20.84
CA ARG A 295 3.02 -21.44 22.08
C ARG A 295 4.40 -20.82 21.85
N PHE A 296 5.08 -21.18 20.74
CA PHE A 296 6.32 -20.53 20.32
C PHE A 296 6.12 -19.02 20.12
N ASP A 297 5.05 -18.64 19.43
CA ASP A 297 4.73 -17.25 19.10
C ASP A 297 4.46 -16.41 20.37
N GLU A 298 3.73 -16.97 21.31
CA GLU A 298 3.37 -16.32 22.57
C GLU A 298 4.55 -16.18 23.55
N THR A 299 5.51 -17.09 23.52
CA THR A 299 6.58 -17.19 24.53
C THR A 299 7.98 -17.03 23.92
N THR A 300 8.52 -18.07 23.31
CA THR A 300 9.91 -18.15 22.85
C THR A 300 10.27 -17.00 21.89
N LYS A 301 9.45 -16.74 20.89
CA LYS A 301 9.66 -15.65 19.92
C LYS A 301 9.79 -14.29 20.59
N ARG A 302 9.00 -14.03 21.61
CA ARG A 302 8.99 -12.74 22.33
C ARG A 302 10.14 -12.57 23.31
N LEU A 303 10.61 -13.67 23.90
CA LEU A 303 11.59 -13.65 24.99
C LEU A 303 13.02 -13.95 24.55
N PHE A 304 13.21 -14.45 23.34
CA PHE A 304 14.52 -14.87 22.82
C PHE A 304 15.53 -13.74 22.78
N ARG A 305 16.76 -13.99 23.30
CA ARG A 305 17.82 -12.99 23.48
C ARG A 305 19.17 -13.36 22.90
N ALA A 306 19.57 -14.65 22.98
CA ALA A 306 20.94 -15.05 22.63
C ALA A 306 21.02 -16.47 22.06
N LYS A 307 21.89 -16.67 21.05
CA LYS A 307 22.15 -17.99 20.42
C LYS A 307 22.63 -19.08 21.39
N LYS A 308 23.29 -18.68 22.47
CA LYS A 308 23.80 -19.63 23.47
C LYS A 308 22.74 -20.19 24.42
N ASP A 309 21.55 -19.56 24.48
CA ASP A 309 20.54 -19.90 25.46
C ASP A 309 19.63 -21.02 24.92
N LEU A 310 19.43 -22.05 25.71
CA LEU A 310 18.44 -23.09 25.40
C LEU A 310 17.04 -22.52 25.56
N GLN A 311 16.17 -22.89 24.64
CA GLN A 311 14.78 -22.47 24.62
C GLN A 311 13.86 -23.69 24.87
N PHE A 312 12.75 -23.43 25.54
CA PHE A 312 11.77 -24.48 25.86
C PHE A 312 10.37 -23.97 25.51
N ILE A 313 9.69 -24.66 24.59
CA ILE A 313 8.31 -24.38 24.24
C ILE A 313 7.42 -25.27 25.11
N SER A 314 6.73 -24.68 26.07
CA SER A 314 5.79 -25.40 26.93
C SER A 314 4.44 -25.52 26.24
N PHE A 315 4.00 -26.72 25.89
CA PHE A 315 2.77 -26.96 25.13
C PHE A 315 1.90 -28.06 25.69
N GLY A 316 2.41 -28.90 26.61
CA GLY A 316 1.71 -30.06 27.09
C GLY A 316 1.85 -30.28 28.60
N SER A 317 1.42 -31.46 29.05
CA SER A 317 1.47 -31.91 30.43
C SER A 317 2.82 -32.58 30.77
N PRO A 318 3.13 -32.81 32.06
CA PRO A 318 4.32 -33.54 32.48
C PRO A 318 4.41 -34.98 31.91
N LEU A 319 3.29 -35.56 31.47
CA LEU A 319 3.24 -36.91 30.85
C LEU A 319 3.64 -36.90 29.37
N ASP A 320 3.64 -35.75 28.75
CA ASP A 320 4.01 -35.62 27.34
C ASP A 320 5.52 -35.69 27.18
N LYS A 321 5.96 -36.76 26.48
CA LYS A 321 7.38 -37.02 26.22
C LYS A 321 7.57 -37.70 24.88
N ASP A 322 8.63 -37.29 24.20
CA ASP A 322 9.23 -37.95 23.05
C ASP A 322 10.70 -37.56 22.99
N MET A 323 11.56 -38.42 23.53
CA MET A 323 12.99 -38.09 23.66
C MET A 323 13.70 -38.03 22.32
N SER A 324 13.17 -38.70 21.29
CA SER A 324 13.77 -38.76 19.95
C SER A 324 13.77 -37.38 19.28
N VAL A 325 12.76 -36.53 19.58
CA VAL A 325 12.60 -35.18 19.05
C VAL A 325 12.82 -34.07 20.08
N GLY A 326 13.30 -34.44 21.29
CA GLY A 326 13.64 -33.49 22.34
C GLY A 326 12.45 -33.01 23.16
N ILE A 327 11.35 -33.76 23.24
CA ILE A 327 10.18 -33.46 24.07
C ILE A 327 10.29 -34.16 25.42
N ARG A 328 10.22 -33.38 26.52
CA ARG A 328 10.20 -33.87 27.90
C ARG A 328 9.31 -32.99 28.76
N ASN A 329 8.48 -33.62 29.59
CA ASN A 329 7.58 -32.96 30.54
C ASN A 329 6.68 -31.87 29.84
N GLY A 330 6.15 -32.19 28.68
CA GLY A 330 5.32 -31.21 27.91
C GLY A 330 6.06 -30.03 27.32
N GLN A 331 7.39 -30.11 27.24
CA GLN A 331 8.25 -29.05 26.70
C GLN A 331 9.11 -29.58 25.56
N LEU A 332 9.10 -28.83 24.45
CA LEU A 332 10.02 -29.04 23.36
C LEU A 332 11.28 -28.19 23.57
N LYS A 333 12.44 -28.82 23.57
CA LYS A 333 13.75 -28.20 23.70
C LYS A 333 14.26 -27.77 22.33
N LEU A 334 14.66 -26.50 22.21
CA LEU A 334 15.35 -25.92 21.04
C LEU A 334 16.69 -25.31 21.48
N SER A 335 17.69 -25.37 20.62
CA SER A 335 18.90 -24.57 20.78
C SER A 335 18.62 -23.11 20.42
N GLY A 336 19.37 -22.18 21.01
CA GLY A 336 19.24 -20.78 20.63
C GLY A 336 19.66 -20.52 19.19
N SER A 337 20.55 -21.35 18.60
CA SER A 337 20.91 -21.24 17.19
C SER A 337 19.71 -21.58 16.29
N GLU A 338 18.98 -22.69 16.56
CA GLU A 338 17.77 -23.03 15.81
C GLU A 338 16.73 -21.87 15.84
N VAL A 339 16.54 -21.28 17.01
CA VAL A 339 15.62 -20.13 17.13
C VAL A 339 16.13 -18.91 16.39
N ALA A 340 17.43 -18.60 16.49
CA ALA A 340 18.01 -17.45 15.79
C ALA A 340 17.87 -17.56 14.26
N ASP A 341 18.04 -18.76 13.71
CA ASP A 341 17.92 -19.02 12.27
C ASP A 341 16.50 -18.75 11.75
N LEU A 342 15.47 -18.88 12.61
CA LEU A 342 14.09 -18.51 12.26
C LEU A 342 13.91 -16.99 12.08
N PHE A 343 14.71 -16.17 12.76
CA PHE A 343 14.68 -14.71 12.65
C PHE A 343 15.54 -14.19 11.50
N GLU A 344 16.60 -14.92 11.15
CA GLU A 344 17.69 -14.45 10.29
C GLU A 344 17.20 -13.82 8.97
N PRO A 345 16.30 -14.45 8.17
CA PRO A 345 15.87 -13.86 6.91
C PRO A 345 15.14 -12.51 7.09
N SER A 346 14.38 -12.33 8.18
CA SER A 346 13.72 -11.06 8.48
C SER A 346 14.73 -9.99 8.91
N ILE A 347 15.77 -10.37 9.67
CA ILE A 347 16.85 -9.46 10.12
C ILE A 347 17.70 -9.03 8.93
N GLU A 348 18.11 -9.97 8.06
CA GLU A 348 18.89 -9.66 6.86
C GLU A 348 18.14 -8.70 5.93
N ALA A 349 16.85 -8.96 5.68
CA ALA A 349 16.01 -8.08 4.88
C ALA A 349 15.91 -6.67 5.49
N ALA A 350 15.74 -6.59 6.81
CA ALA A 350 15.67 -5.33 7.54
C ALA A 350 16.99 -4.55 7.44
N VAL A 351 18.12 -5.19 7.72
CA VAL A 351 19.45 -4.57 7.64
C VAL A 351 19.75 -4.08 6.22
N ALA A 352 19.49 -4.90 5.22
CA ALA A 352 19.71 -4.54 3.82
C ALA A 352 18.85 -3.32 3.41
N ALA A 353 17.57 -3.29 3.80
CA ALA A 353 16.69 -2.17 3.49
C ALA A 353 17.08 -0.88 4.23
N ILE A 354 17.45 -0.97 5.50
CA ILE A 354 17.90 0.18 6.29
C ILE A 354 19.20 0.76 5.69
N ARG A 355 20.14 -0.08 5.27
CA ARG A 355 21.36 0.38 4.58
C ARG A 355 21.04 1.11 3.28
N ARG A 356 20.08 0.62 2.49
CA ARG A 356 19.61 1.35 1.29
C ARG A 356 19.02 2.71 1.64
N GLN A 357 18.29 2.84 2.75
CA GLN A 357 17.76 4.13 3.22
C GLN A 357 18.87 5.09 3.64
N ILE A 358 19.89 4.59 4.34
CA ILE A 358 21.07 5.38 4.72
C ILE A 358 21.81 5.89 3.48
N GLU A 359 22.00 5.03 2.48
CA GLU A 359 22.62 5.39 1.20
C GLU A 359 21.77 6.41 0.43
N ALA A 360 20.46 6.17 0.32
CA ALA A 360 19.53 7.05 -0.39
C ALA A 360 19.41 8.45 0.25
N SER A 361 19.67 8.57 1.54
CA SER A 361 19.73 9.83 2.28
C SER A 361 21.08 10.52 2.23
N ASN A 362 22.04 10.02 1.42
CA ASN A 362 23.44 10.49 1.38
C ASN A 362 24.13 10.46 2.76
N GLY A 363 23.83 9.46 3.58
CA GLY A 363 24.45 9.27 4.89
C GLY A 363 23.94 10.24 5.97
N LEU A 364 22.85 10.95 5.74
CA LEU A 364 22.31 11.90 6.73
C LEU A 364 21.65 11.22 7.95
N ILE A 365 21.32 9.93 7.86
CA ILE A 365 20.68 9.19 8.95
C ILE A 365 21.71 8.87 10.04
N GLU A 366 21.53 9.44 11.21
CA GLU A 366 22.39 9.24 12.39
C GLU A 366 21.72 8.32 13.43
N SER A 367 20.40 8.23 13.41
CA SER A 367 19.65 7.42 14.36
C SER A 367 18.47 6.69 13.70
N ILE A 368 18.10 5.54 14.27
CA ILE A 368 16.98 4.71 13.88
C ILE A 368 16.07 4.55 15.09
N TRP A 369 14.78 4.85 14.90
CA TRP A 369 13.75 4.68 15.90
C TRP A 369 12.92 3.46 15.54
N LEU A 370 13.16 2.36 16.25
CA LEU A 370 12.51 1.08 16.01
C LEU A 370 11.20 1.03 16.79
N VAL A 371 10.09 0.96 16.08
CA VAL A 371 8.73 0.93 16.62
C VAL A 371 7.96 -0.28 16.09
N GLY A 372 6.70 -0.45 16.53
CA GLY A 372 5.85 -1.56 16.12
C GLY A 372 5.93 -2.77 17.05
N GLY A 373 5.03 -3.74 16.84
CA GLY A 373 4.92 -4.92 17.73
C GLY A 373 6.12 -5.85 17.69
N PHE A 374 6.77 -6.00 16.55
CA PHE A 374 7.95 -6.85 16.40
C PHE A 374 9.22 -6.17 16.97
N ALA A 375 9.24 -4.84 17.07
CA ALA A 375 10.30 -4.08 17.73
C ALA A 375 10.48 -4.48 19.22
N ALA A 376 9.45 -5.04 19.85
CA ALA A 376 9.54 -5.55 21.21
C ALA A 376 10.48 -6.77 21.35
N SER A 377 10.82 -7.47 20.26
CA SER A 377 11.76 -8.59 20.28
C SER A 377 13.16 -8.15 20.69
N PRO A 378 13.71 -8.67 21.82
CA PRO A 378 15.07 -8.31 22.25
C PRO A 378 16.13 -8.76 21.22
N TRP A 379 15.91 -9.90 20.57
CA TRP A 379 16.84 -10.46 19.58
C TRP A 379 16.90 -9.58 18.32
N LEU A 380 15.75 -9.20 17.76
CA LEU A 380 15.70 -8.28 16.62
C LEU A 380 16.43 -6.96 16.94
N PHE A 381 16.10 -6.36 18.07
CA PHE A 381 16.70 -5.09 18.49
C PHE A 381 18.24 -5.18 18.62
N HIS A 382 18.74 -6.21 19.31
CA HIS A 382 20.16 -6.40 19.48
C HIS A 382 20.90 -6.63 18.16
N GLN A 383 20.33 -7.44 17.28
CA GLN A 383 20.90 -7.70 15.96
C GLN A 383 20.94 -6.45 15.06
N LEU A 384 19.92 -5.61 15.12
CA LEU A 384 19.94 -4.33 14.41
C LEU A 384 20.98 -3.37 14.98
N GLN A 385 21.12 -3.27 16.31
CA GLN A 385 22.16 -2.45 16.94
C GLN A 385 23.57 -2.89 16.53
N GLU A 386 23.83 -4.19 16.55
CA GLU A 386 25.14 -4.76 16.20
C GLU A 386 25.48 -4.55 14.72
N ARG A 387 24.54 -4.86 13.82
CA ARG A 387 24.79 -4.89 12.36
C ARG A 387 24.72 -3.52 11.68
N LEU A 388 24.11 -2.53 12.32
CA LEU A 388 23.96 -1.18 11.78
C LEU A 388 24.91 -0.15 12.41
N ALA A 389 25.75 -0.56 13.35
CA ALA A 389 26.77 0.31 13.91
C ALA A 389 27.61 0.96 12.78
N PRO A 390 27.94 2.28 12.86
CA PRO A 390 27.81 3.16 14.03
C PRO A 390 26.47 3.90 14.18
N VAL A 391 25.47 3.66 13.29
CA VAL A 391 24.16 4.29 13.40
C VAL A 391 23.45 3.78 14.67
N THR A 392 22.93 4.70 15.48
CA THR A 392 22.28 4.33 16.74
C THR A 392 20.89 3.78 16.50
N VAL A 393 20.55 2.65 17.11
CA VAL A 393 19.19 2.10 17.09
C VAL A 393 18.56 2.28 18.48
N SER A 394 17.44 2.95 18.54
CA SER A 394 16.69 3.24 19.77
C SER A 394 15.28 2.67 19.69
N ARG A 395 14.69 2.37 20.85
CA ARG A 395 13.28 2.03 20.98
C ARG A 395 12.63 3.02 21.93
N PRO A 396 11.47 3.61 21.58
CA PRO A 396 10.70 4.41 22.55
C PRO A 396 10.35 3.57 23.78
N ASP A 397 10.44 4.16 24.94
CA ASP A 397 10.19 3.48 26.22
C ASP A 397 8.69 3.16 26.45
N SER A 398 7.80 3.86 25.75
CA SER A 398 6.36 3.74 25.94
C SER A 398 5.67 3.04 24.78
N GLN A 399 4.85 2.07 25.12
CA GLN A 399 3.74 1.50 24.35
C GLN A 399 3.85 1.59 22.82
N THR A 400 4.92 1.02 22.27
CA THR A 400 5.17 0.97 20.81
C THR A 400 3.98 0.37 20.03
N SER A 401 3.13 -0.41 20.70
CA SER A 401 1.95 -1.02 20.10
C SER A 401 0.82 -0.03 19.77
N LYS A 402 0.74 1.12 20.46
CA LYS A 402 -0.26 2.18 20.16
C LYS A 402 0.23 3.20 19.14
N ALA A 403 1.50 3.18 18.79
CA ALA A 403 2.15 4.26 18.07
C ALA A 403 1.37 4.68 16.81
N VAL A 404 0.96 3.73 15.99
CA VAL A 404 0.32 4.04 14.69
C VAL A 404 -1.03 4.72 14.88
N ALA A 405 -1.92 4.22 15.74
CA ALA A 405 -3.25 4.82 15.93
C ALA A 405 -3.17 6.22 16.57
N ASP A 406 -2.35 6.37 17.63
CA ASP A 406 -2.14 7.66 18.29
C ASP A 406 -1.46 8.66 17.36
N GLY A 407 -0.46 8.19 16.60
CA GLY A 407 0.25 8.99 15.63
C GLY A 407 -0.61 9.41 14.44
N ALA A 408 -1.58 8.60 14.03
CA ALA A 408 -2.54 8.97 13.00
C ALA A 408 -3.45 10.13 13.44
N ILE A 409 -3.83 10.19 14.74
CA ILE A 409 -4.48 11.38 15.30
C ILE A 409 -3.50 12.56 15.32
N GLY A 410 -2.24 12.33 15.71
CA GLY A 410 -1.18 13.36 15.66
C GLY A 410 -0.98 13.92 14.25
N PHE A 411 -0.93 13.07 13.24
CA PHE A 411 -0.90 13.46 11.83
C PHE A 411 -2.08 14.38 11.48
N TYR A 412 -3.29 14.01 11.87
CA TYR A 412 -4.49 14.83 11.59
C TYR A 412 -4.45 16.22 12.25
N CYS A 413 -3.93 16.30 13.48
CA CYS A 413 -3.94 17.54 14.27
C CYS A 413 -2.74 18.47 14.00
N ASP A 414 -1.55 17.90 13.76
CA ASP A 414 -0.29 18.64 13.89
C ASP A 414 0.42 18.90 12.55
N HIS A 415 0.26 18.03 11.54
CA HIS A 415 0.86 18.17 10.19
C HIS A 415 2.35 18.57 10.18
N HIS A 416 3.21 17.78 10.85
CA HIS A 416 4.64 18.13 10.96
C HIS A 416 5.45 17.89 9.68
N VAL A 417 5.01 16.95 8.82
CA VAL A 417 5.71 16.63 7.57
C VAL A 417 5.33 17.61 6.49
N SER A 418 6.26 18.46 6.07
CA SER A 418 6.03 19.55 5.11
C SER A 418 6.42 19.18 3.68
N ALA A 419 7.25 18.15 3.48
CA ALA A 419 7.66 17.68 2.16
C ALA A 419 7.89 16.18 2.17
N ARG A 420 7.54 15.52 1.05
CA ARG A 420 7.70 14.08 0.84
C ARG A 420 8.53 13.78 -0.39
N MET A 421 9.16 12.62 -0.41
CA MET A 421 9.98 12.16 -1.53
C MET A 421 9.14 11.32 -2.50
N SER A 422 9.21 11.64 -3.79
CA SER A 422 8.56 10.83 -4.82
C SER A 422 9.24 9.47 -4.93
N LYS A 423 8.46 8.39 -4.76
CA LYS A 423 8.97 7.01 -4.79
C LYS A 423 9.23 6.53 -6.22
N TYR A 424 8.40 6.94 -7.16
CA TYR A 424 8.41 6.51 -8.56
C TYR A 424 8.43 7.70 -9.51
N MET A 425 8.49 7.43 -10.81
CA MET A 425 8.26 8.43 -11.84
C MET A 425 6.80 8.39 -12.26
N TYR A 426 6.16 9.55 -12.31
CA TYR A 426 4.75 9.69 -12.67
C TYR A 426 4.63 10.55 -13.91
N GLY A 427 3.76 10.12 -14.83
CA GLY A 427 3.60 10.82 -16.08
C GLY A 427 2.40 10.31 -16.88
N VAL A 428 2.33 10.73 -18.13
CA VAL A 428 1.28 10.35 -19.07
C VAL A 428 1.86 9.81 -20.35
N GLU A 429 1.05 9.07 -21.07
CA GLU A 429 1.34 8.74 -22.47
C GLU A 429 1.11 9.96 -23.35
N TYR A 430 1.98 10.14 -24.35
CA TYR A 430 1.79 11.13 -25.38
C TYR A 430 2.24 10.63 -26.75
N LEU A 431 1.70 11.23 -27.82
CA LEU A 431 2.18 10.99 -29.19
C LEU A 431 3.43 11.82 -29.45
N ARG A 432 4.51 11.14 -29.82
CA ARG A 432 5.78 11.76 -30.19
C ARG A 432 5.87 11.88 -31.70
N GLU A 433 6.30 13.05 -32.20
CA GLU A 433 6.53 13.27 -33.60
C GLU A 433 7.59 12.29 -34.14
N PHE A 434 7.31 11.67 -35.28
CA PHE A 434 8.20 10.69 -35.90
C PHE A 434 9.43 11.37 -36.50
N ASP A 435 10.61 10.99 -36.02
CA ASP A 435 11.89 11.38 -36.62
C ASP A 435 12.47 10.18 -37.39
N PRO A 436 12.61 10.29 -38.72
CA PRO A 436 13.18 9.21 -39.56
C PRO A 436 14.67 8.97 -39.28
N ASN A 437 15.36 9.87 -38.57
CA ASN A 437 16.78 9.75 -38.24
C ASN A 437 17.02 9.10 -36.87
N ASP A 438 15.98 8.94 -36.05
CA ASP A 438 16.10 8.26 -34.74
C ASP A 438 15.86 6.75 -34.94
N PRO A 439 16.87 5.89 -34.64
CA PRO A 439 16.74 4.43 -34.78
C PRO A 439 15.59 3.84 -33.97
N ASP A 440 15.32 4.39 -32.75
CA ASP A 440 14.22 3.95 -31.93
C ASP A 440 12.86 4.24 -32.56
N HIS A 441 12.75 5.39 -33.26
CA HIS A 441 11.54 5.74 -34.01
C HIS A 441 11.35 4.85 -35.23
N VAL A 442 12.43 4.56 -35.95
CA VAL A 442 12.39 3.68 -37.13
C VAL A 442 12.00 2.25 -36.72
N ALA A 443 12.50 1.75 -35.62
CA ALA A 443 12.13 0.43 -35.08
C ALA A 443 10.62 0.32 -34.73
N ARG A 444 9.95 1.45 -34.46
CA ARG A 444 8.53 1.54 -34.12
C ARG A 444 7.66 2.02 -35.28
N LYS A 445 8.19 2.08 -36.50
CA LYS A 445 7.50 2.60 -37.70
C LYS A 445 6.17 1.89 -38.00
N ASN A 446 6.03 0.63 -37.61
CA ASN A 446 4.79 -0.15 -37.75
C ASN A 446 3.64 0.34 -36.83
N ARG A 447 3.95 1.20 -35.90
CA ARG A 447 2.97 1.78 -34.92
C ARG A 447 2.65 3.24 -35.24
N LEU A 448 3.09 3.77 -36.35
CA LEU A 448 2.79 5.15 -36.76
C LEU A 448 1.29 5.37 -36.88
N CYS A 449 0.81 6.40 -36.25
CA CYS A 449 -0.51 6.96 -36.42
C CYS A 449 -0.41 8.35 -37.08
N GLU A 450 -1.45 8.74 -37.80
CA GLU A 450 -1.53 10.04 -38.47
C GLU A 450 -2.69 10.83 -37.82
N LEU A 451 -2.38 12.03 -37.32
CA LEU A 451 -3.42 12.92 -36.81
C LEU A 451 -4.27 13.47 -37.97
N PRO A 452 -5.51 13.87 -37.70
CA PRO A 452 -6.36 14.58 -38.68
C PRO A 452 -5.69 15.77 -39.34
N SER A 453 -4.83 16.49 -38.63
CA SER A 453 -4.03 17.61 -39.15
C SER A 453 -2.89 17.18 -40.07
N GLY A 454 -2.50 15.89 -40.08
CA GLY A 454 -1.53 15.29 -41.02
C GLY A 454 -0.17 14.86 -40.47
N PRO A 455 0.30 15.27 -39.27
CA PRO A 455 1.56 14.77 -38.70
C PRO A 455 1.53 13.27 -38.43
N LYS A 456 2.67 12.60 -38.66
CA LYS A 456 2.89 11.19 -38.32
C LYS A 456 3.52 11.12 -36.94
N LEU A 457 2.89 10.38 -36.04
CA LEU A 457 3.25 10.31 -34.63
C LEU A 457 3.41 8.86 -34.18
N LEU A 458 4.23 8.65 -33.17
CA LEU A 458 4.43 7.37 -32.48
C LEU A 458 3.73 7.39 -31.13
N PRO A 459 2.87 6.40 -30.83
CA PRO A 459 2.27 6.24 -29.51
C PRO A 459 3.25 5.70 -28.48
N ASP A 460 2.79 5.56 -27.25
CA ASP A 460 3.49 5.03 -26.07
C ASP A 460 4.72 5.85 -25.65
N ALA A 461 4.89 7.08 -26.08
CA ALA A 461 5.94 7.92 -25.50
C ALA A 461 5.56 8.33 -24.08
N PHE A 462 6.53 8.28 -23.15
CA PHE A 462 6.32 8.65 -21.75
C PHE A 462 6.74 10.09 -21.47
N ASP A 463 5.79 10.94 -21.08
CA ASP A 463 6.08 12.28 -20.55
C ASP A 463 6.11 12.24 -19.03
N CYS A 464 7.31 12.25 -18.46
CA CYS A 464 7.50 12.24 -17.02
C CYS A 464 7.18 13.62 -16.43
N ILE A 465 6.08 13.71 -15.69
CA ILE A 465 5.64 14.94 -15.03
C ILE A 465 6.36 15.11 -13.68
N LEU A 466 6.51 14.03 -12.91
CA LEU A 466 7.21 14.00 -11.64
C LEU A 466 8.23 12.87 -11.63
N SER A 467 9.50 13.22 -11.52
CA SER A 467 10.60 12.25 -11.44
C SER A 467 10.72 11.61 -10.05
N ARG A 468 11.39 10.46 -10.00
CA ARG A 468 11.73 9.76 -8.75
C ARG A 468 12.70 10.59 -7.90
N SER A 469 12.63 10.39 -6.58
CA SER A 469 13.53 11.03 -5.58
C SER A 469 13.53 12.57 -5.63
N VAL A 470 12.42 13.14 -6.09
CA VAL A 470 12.17 14.58 -6.01
C VAL A 470 11.45 14.88 -4.70
N ARG A 471 12.00 15.82 -3.94
CA ARG A 471 11.35 16.32 -2.72
C ARG A 471 10.25 17.29 -3.08
N VAL A 472 9.03 16.97 -2.69
CA VAL A 472 7.80 17.68 -3.05
C VAL A 472 7.14 18.23 -1.79
N LYS A 473 6.94 19.53 -1.73
CA LYS A 473 6.15 20.19 -0.67
C LYS A 473 4.66 19.89 -0.88
N GLU A 474 3.89 19.86 0.19
CA GLU A 474 2.44 19.59 0.13
C GLU A 474 1.67 20.55 -0.80
N SER A 475 2.07 21.80 -0.86
CA SER A 475 1.44 22.81 -1.72
C SER A 475 1.86 22.75 -3.19
N THR A 476 2.83 21.90 -3.54
CA THR A 476 3.37 21.84 -4.91
C THR A 476 2.40 21.14 -5.84
N VAL A 477 2.10 21.78 -6.96
CA VAL A 477 1.29 21.26 -8.05
C VAL A 477 2.16 21.16 -9.31
N PHE A 478 2.27 19.96 -9.87
CA PHE A 478 2.93 19.76 -11.15
C PHE A 478 1.90 19.86 -12.26
N THR A 479 2.13 20.75 -13.21
CA THR A 479 1.21 21.01 -14.33
C THR A 479 1.90 20.77 -15.65
N ARG A 480 1.26 20.01 -16.53
CA ARG A 480 1.65 19.84 -17.92
C ARG A 480 0.48 20.16 -18.85
N LYS A 481 0.75 20.89 -19.92
CA LYS A 481 -0.24 21.26 -20.92
C LYS A 481 -0.13 20.33 -22.12
N TYR A 482 -1.29 19.88 -22.59
CA TYR A 482 -1.42 18.96 -23.69
C TYR A 482 -2.47 19.45 -24.68
N CYS A 483 -2.39 18.93 -25.92
CA CYS A 483 -3.48 19.08 -26.88
C CYS A 483 -3.79 17.72 -27.52
N THR A 484 -5.06 17.54 -27.85
CA THR A 484 -5.53 16.37 -28.60
C THR A 484 -6.38 16.80 -29.77
N GLU A 485 -6.44 15.99 -30.82
CA GLU A 485 -7.30 16.20 -31.97
C GLU A 485 -8.43 15.19 -31.95
N LEU A 486 -9.67 15.66 -31.92
CA LEU A 486 -10.86 14.84 -31.88
C LEU A 486 -11.64 14.91 -33.20
N THR A 487 -12.12 13.79 -33.66
CA THR A 487 -13.00 13.70 -34.84
C THR A 487 -14.47 13.76 -34.51
N SER A 488 -14.82 13.73 -33.20
CA SER A 488 -16.16 13.89 -32.69
C SER A 488 -16.14 14.61 -31.33
N LEU A 489 -16.99 15.61 -31.17
CA LEU A 489 -17.14 16.34 -29.90
C LEU A 489 -17.87 15.51 -28.82
N SER A 490 -18.53 14.42 -29.20
CA SER A 490 -19.14 13.51 -28.23
C SER A 490 -18.13 12.88 -27.28
N LEU A 491 -16.87 12.75 -27.70
CA LEU A 491 -15.77 12.23 -26.87
C LEU A 491 -15.42 13.15 -25.69
N LEU A 492 -15.87 14.39 -25.68
CA LEU A 492 -15.68 15.34 -24.58
C LEU A 492 -16.54 15.03 -23.36
N SER A 493 -17.62 14.24 -23.48
CA SER A 493 -18.51 13.93 -22.35
C SER A 493 -17.84 13.03 -21.32
N VAL A 494 -16.95 12.14 -21.76
CA VAL A 494 -16.13 11.26 -20.93
C VAL A 494 -14.71 11.33 -21.46
N PHE A 495 -13.96 12.31 -20.97
CA PHE A 495 -12.56 12.49 -21.37
C PHE A 495 -11.64 11.90 -20.30
N GLU A 496 -10.75 11.01 -20.71
CA GLU A 496 -9.92 10.24 -19.81
C GLU A 496 -8.44 10.46 -20.10
N VAL A 497 -7.64 10.51 -19.01
CA VAL A 497 -6.18 10.54 -19.09
C VAL A 497 -5.62 9.52 -18.11
N GLU A 498 -4.86 8.56 -18.61
CA GLU A 498 -4.14 7.60 -17.77
C GLU A 498 -2.89 8.24 -17.17
N ILE A 499 -2.77 8.14 -15.86
CA ILE A 499 -1.53 8.47 -15.15
C ILE A 499 -0.72 7.19 -14.99
N TRP A 500 0.44 7.18 -15.60
CA TRP A 500 1.37 6.07 -15.56
C TRP A 500 2.39 6.23 -14.44
N CYS A 501 2.78 5.10 -13.88
CA CYS A 501 3.82 4.99 -12.86
C CYS A 501 4.94 4.10 -13.39
N PHE A 502 6.18 4.61 -13.40
CA PHE A 502 7.37 3.82 -13.70
C PHE A 502 8.15 3.51 -12.43
N ARG A 503 8.29 2.22 -12.13
CA ARG A 503 8.93 1.67 -10.92
C ARG A 503 10.37 1.24 -11.12
N GLY A 504 10.82 1.14 -12.37
CA GLY A 504 12.14 0.68 -12.78
C GLY A 504 13.30 1.63 -12.43
N GLY A 505 14.34 1.67 -13.26
CA GLY A 505 15.60 2.36 -13.05
C GLY A 505 15.56 3.86 -12.70
N LYS A 506 16.73 4.48 -12.65
CA LYS A 506 16.87 5.92 -12.31
C LYS A 506 16.64 6.84 -13.53
N GLU A 507 16.80 6.33 -14.72
CA GLU A 507 16.63 7.09 -15.96
C GLU A 507 15.16 7.14 -16.39
N VAL A 508 14.74 8.30 -16.91
CA VAL A 508 13.39 8.45 -17.44
C VAL A 508 13.28 7.65 -18.74
N PRO A 509 12.40 6.65 -18.82
CA PRO A 509 12.23 5.86 -20.02
C PRO A 509 11.61 6.73 -21.15
N LYS A 510 12.03 6.50 -22.39
CA LYS A 510 11.46 7.19 -23.56
C LYS A 510 10.05 6.68 -23.89
N TRP A 511 9.79 5.39 -23.62
CA TRP A 511 8.60 4.66 -24.06
C TRP A 511 7.95 3.91 -22.91
N ILE A 512 6.63 3.86 -22.89
CA ILE A 512 5.84 3.02 -22.01
C ILE A 512 5.89 1.59 -22.52
N MET A 513 6.30 0.69 -21.67
CA MET A 513 6.33 -0.75 -21.95
C MET A 513 5.15 -1.39 -21.21
N ARG A 514 3.99 -1.46 -21.85
CA ARG A 514 2.72 -1.89 -21.21
C ARG A 514 2.75 -3.29 -20.58
N GLN A 515 3.66 -4.15 -21.03
CA GLN A 515 3.80 -5.53 -20.53
C GLN A 515 4.97 -5.69 -19.53
N ALA A 516 5.74 -4.62 -19.29
CA ALA A 516 6.85 -4.68 -18.34
C ALA A 516 6.33 -4.47 -16.91
N GLU A 517 6.83 -5.26 -15.97
CA GLU A 517 6.48 -5.15 -14.54
C GLU A 517 6.81 -3.77 -13.95
N ASP A 518 7.77 -3.06 -14.56
CA ASP A 518 8.19 -1.73 -14.14
C ASP A 518 7.20 -0.62 -14.47
N PHE A 519 6.27 -0.85 -15.39
CA PHE A 519 5.22 0.09 -15.76
C PHE A 519 3.85 -0.36 -15.24
N GLY A 520 3.06 0.57 -14.79
CA GLY A 520 1.67 0.35 -14.42
C GLY A 520 0.86 1.62 -14.49
N THR A 521 -0.41 1.49 -14.83
CA THR A 521 -1.37 2.58 -14.70
C THR A 521 -1.65 2.81 -13.23
N LEU A 522 -1.34 4.01 -12.73
CA LEU A 522 -1.63 4.39 -11.34
C LEU A 522 -3.12 4.69 -11.17
N CYS A 523 -3.66 5.50 -12.05
CA CYS A 523 -5.08 5.87 -12.06
C CYS A 523 -5.49 6.42 -13.43
N VAL A 524 -6.81 6.47 -13.66
CA VAL A 524 -7.43 7.18 -14.78
C VAL A 524 -8.10 8.43 -14.23
N VAL A 525 -7.77 9.58 -14.80
CA VAL A 525 -8.43 10.85 -14.47
C VAL A 525 -9.51 11.08 -15.50
N GLN A 526 -10.76 11.08 -15.07
CA GLN A 526 -11.92 11.30 -15.92
C GLN A 526 -12.49 12.69 -15.71
N ALA A 527 -12.80 13.40 -16.80
CA ALA A 527 -13.41 14.72 -16.76
C ALA A 527 -14.49 14.85 -17.84
N ASN A 528 -15.50 15.69 -17.59
CA ASN A 528 -16.47 16.09 -18.58
C ASN A 528 -16.06 17.43 -19.20
N LEU A 529 -15.53 17.39 -20.41
CA LEU A 529 -15.11 18.56 -21.20
C LEU A 529 -16.19 19.06 -22.18
N SER A 530 -17.43 18.55 -22.11
CA SER A 530 -18.52 18.99 -22.98
C SER A 530 -18.74 20.51 -23.04
N PRO A 531 -18.49 21.29 -21.98
CA PRO A 531 -18.56 22.76 -22.07
C PRO A 531 -17.67 23.37 -23.15
N LEU A 532 -16.55 22.71 -23.50
CA LEU A 532 -15.66 23.16 -24.59
C LEU A 532 -16.27 22.98 -25.99
N ALA A 533 -17.27 22.14 -26.15
CA ALA A 533 -17.87 21.88 -27.45
C ALA A 533 -18.45 23.14 -28.12
N SER A 534 -18.94 24.10 -27.33
CA SER A 534 -19.51 25.36 -27.83
C SER A 534 -18.45 26.37 -28.29
N SER A 535 -17.23 26.28 -27.78
CA SER A 535 -16.10 27.16 -28.10
C SER A 535 -15.05 26.51 -29.01
N ALA A 536 -15.19 25.23 -29.30
CA ALA A 536 -14.26 24.50 -30.16
C ALA A 536 -14.49 24.83 -31.65
N GLU A 537 -13.45 25.39 -32.29
CA GLU A 537 -13.51 25.72 -33.72
C GLU A 537 -13.25 24.49 -34.57
N PRO A 538 -14.13 24.18 -35.57
CA PRO A 538 -13.91 23.10 -36.50
C PRO A 538 -12.75 23.42 -37.44
N LYS A 539 -11.87 22.45 -37.66
CA LYS A 539 -10.74 22.52 -38.60
C LYS A 539 -10.89 21.46 -39.67
N THR A 540 -10.36 21.74 -40.85
CA THR A 540 -10.36 20.79 -41.95
C THR A 540 -9.02 20.05 -41.97
N GLY A 541 -9.07 18.74 -41.83
CA GLY A 541 -7.90 17.88 -41.87
C GLY A 541 -7.42 17.56 -43.28
N ARG A 542 -6.27 16.88 -43.36
CA ARG A 542 -5.60 16.55 -44.64
C ARG A 542 -6.48 15.72 -45.59
N ASN A 543 -7.39 14.92 -45.04
CA ASN A 543 -8.33 14.07 -45.76
C ASN A 543 -9.72 14.71 -45.96
N GLY A 544 -9.85 16.03 -45.77
CA GLY A 544 -11.11 16.76 -45.86
C GLY A 544 -12.09 16.51 -44.70
N LYS A 545 -11.70 15.71 -43.69
CA LYS A 545 -12.53 15.44 -42.51
C LYS A 545 -12.40 16.57 -41.50
N THR A 546 -13.51 16.90 -40.87
CA THR A 546 -13.54 17.89 -39.78
C THR A 546 -12.92 17.29 -38.52
N TYR A 547 -12.12 18.08 -37.82
CA TYR A 547 -11.58 17.76 -36.50
C TYR A 547 -11.54 19.00 -35.62
N TRP A 548 -11.36 18.80 -34.31
CA TRP A 548 -11.25 19.85 -33.30
C TRP A 548 -9.98 19.63 -32.48
N THR A 549 -9.28 20.71 -32.18
CA THR A 549 -8.11 20.70 -31.29
C THR A 549 -8.55 21.10 -29.89
N ILE A 550 -8.38 20.21 -28.93
CA ILE A 550 -8.72 20.45 -27.52
C ILE A 550 -7.43 20.60 -26.74
N VAL A 551 -7.33 21.70 -26.00
CA VAL A 551 -6.19 22.03 -25.13
C VAL A 551 -6.59 21.88 -23.68
N PHE A 552 -5.80 21.10 -22.94
CA PHE A 552 -6.04 20.88 -21.50
C PHE A 552 -4.71 20.74 -20.75
N SER A 553 -4.79 20.78 -19.45
CA SER A 553 -3.63 20.54 -18.57
C SER A 553 -3.91 19.38 -17.63
N VAL A 554 -2.91 18.57 -17.41
CA VAL A 554 -2.90 17.56 -16.34
C VAL A 554 -2.16 18.14 -15.17
N GLU A 555 -2.81 18.19 -14.02
CA GLU A 555 -2.23 18.62 -12.75
C GLU A 555 -2.08 17.42 -11.82
N ILE A 556 -0.87 17.22 -11.29
CA ILE A 556 -0.57 16.21 -10.29
C ILE A 556 -0.30 16.92 -8.95
N HIS A 557 -1.05 16.58 -7.94
CA HIS A 557 -0.83 16.97 -6.56
C HIS A 557 -0.22 15.77 -5.82
N PHE A 558 1.06 15.85 -5.55
CA PHE A 558 1.76 14.90 -4.70
C PHE A 558 1.69 15.37 -3.25
N GLY A 559 0.49 15.82 -2.88
CA GLY A 559 0.24 16.41 -1.56
C GLY A 559 0.27 15.35 -0.49
N LEU A 560 -0.14 15.65 0.69
CA LEU A 560 -0.21 14.83 1.91
C LEU A 560 0.20 13.34 1.72
N THR A 561 -0.65 12.41 1.96
CA THR A 561 -0.41 10.96 1.85
C THR A 561 -1.26 10.30 0.77
N GLU A 562 -2.01 11.10 0.03
CA GLU A 562 -2.87 10.66 -1.06
C GLU A 562 -2.49 11.36 -2.36
N PHE A 563 -2.21 10.56 -3.39
CA PHE A 563 -1.98 11.06 -4.74
C PHE A 563 -3.28 11.62 -5.32
N LYS A 564 -3.23 12.84 -5.84
CA LYS A 564 -4.36 13.45 -6.54
C LYS A 564 -3.92 13.96 -7.91
N ALA A 565 -4.75 13.72 -8.91
CA ALA A 565 -4.57 14.27 -10.25
C ALA A 565 -5.88 14.86 -10.74
N ARG A 566 -5.80 15.85 -11.63
CA ARG A 566 -6.99 16.46 -12.24
C ARG A 566 -6.68 16.98 -13.62
N ILE A 567 -7.73 17.08 -14.44
CA ILE A 567 -7.68 17.75 -15.74
C ILE A 567 -8.23 19.16 -15.58
N LYS A 568 -7.51 20.12 -16.14
CA LYS A 568 -7.88 21.54 -16.13
C LYS A 568 -7.91 22.05 -17.55
N TRP A 569 -8.91 22.82 -17.88
CA TRP A 569 -9.06 23.47 -19.19
C TRP A 569 -9.48 24.92 -19.05
N ASN A 570 -9.29 25.68 -20.12
CA ASN A 570 -9.70 27.07 -20.17
C ASN A 570 -11.01 27.17 -20.98
N ASP A 571 -12.06 27.64 -20.34
CA ASP A 571 -13.31 27.99 -21.00
C ASP A 571 -13.24 29.49 -21.31
N SER A 572 -13.37 29.87 -22.59
CA SER A 572 -13.30 31.25 -23.05
C SER A 572 -14.36 32.17 -22.42
N VAL A 573 -15.38 31.60 -21.78
CA VAL A 573 -16.48 32.34 -21.10
C VAL A 573 -16.23 32.44 -19.58
N ARG A 574 -15.44 31.57 -19.00
CA ARG A 574 -15.10 31.55 -17.56
C ARG A 574 -13.60 31.39 -17.42
N LEU A 575 -12.92 32.39 -16.91
CA LEU A 575 -11.51 32.32 -16.53
C LEU A 575 -11.29 31.09 -15.60
N PHE A 576 -10.76 30.02 -16.14
CA PHE A 576 -10.42 28.77 -15.45
C PHE A 576 -11.61 28.00 -14.84
N VAL A 577 -12.16 27.05 -15.59
CA VAL A 577 -13.04 26.02 -15.04
C VAL A 577 -12.19 24.82 -14.64
N VAL A 578 -12.11 24.58 -13.34
CA VAL A 578 -11.69 23.29 -12.80
C VAL A 578 -12.94 22.44 -12.69
N GLY A 579 -13.16 21.57 -13.66
CA GLY A 579 -14.26 20.61 -13.54
C GLY A 579 -13.97 19.62 -12.40
N PRO A 580 -15.00 19.02 -11.78
CA PRO A 580 -14.82 17.91 -10.89
C PRO A 580 -14.20 16.74 -11.69
N ALA A 581 -12.89 16.56 -11.57
CA ALA A 581 -12.25 15.37 -12.08
C ALA A 581 -12.45 14.27 -11.04
N SER A 582 -13.07 13.17 -11.42
CA SER A 582 -13.04 11.95 -10.62
C SER A 582 -11.75 11.20 -10.93
N ILE A 583 -11.00 10.86 -9.90
CA ILE A 583 -9.89 9.93 -10.03
C ILE A 583 -10.47 8.53 -9.88
N ILE A 584 -10.42 7.78 -10.97
CA ILE A 584 -10.73 6.36 -10.96
C ILE A 584 -9.37 5.68 -10.81
N TYR A 585 -9.01 5.29 -9.59
CA TYR A 585 -7.93 4.35 -9.42
C TYR A 585 -8.37 3.05 -10.07
N ASN A 586 -7.54 2.49 -10.92
CA ASN A 586 -7.87 1.34 -11.73
C ASN A 586 -8.24 0.16 -10.83
N GLU A 587 -9.51 0.07 -10.44
CA GLU A 587 -10.08 -1.07 -9.73
C GLU A 587 -10.25 -2.27 -10.67
N SER A 588 -10.30 -1.99 -11.95
CA SER A 588 -10.37 -2.93 -13.06
C SER A 588 -9.24 -2.61 -14.04
N GLY A 589 -7.99 -2.89 -13.64
CA GLY A 589 -6.97 -3.19 -14.63
C GLY A 589 -7.46 -4.40 -15.39
N HIS A 590 -8.00 -4.22 -16.55
CA HIS A 590 -8.43 -5.13 -17.60
C HIS A 590 -8.84 -6.59 -17.27
N ARG A 591 -8.94 -7.01 -15.99
CA ARG A 591 -9.48 -8.31 -15.57
C ARG A 591 -10.15 -8.16 -14.22
N ALA A 592 -11.45 -8.45 -14.17
CA ALA A 592 -12.23 -8.56 -12.94
C ALA A 592 -11.72 -9.68 -11.98
N GLU A 593 -10.67 -10.39 -12.35
CA GLU A 593 -10.04 -11.49 -11.61
C GLU A 593 -8.77 -11.05 -10.85
N GLU A 594 -8.27 -9.82 -11.04
CA GLU A 594 -7.04 -9.32 -10.39
C GLU A 594 -7.28 -8.58 -9.07
N ASP A 595 -8.48 -8.67 -8.49
CA ASP A 595 -8.76 -8.01 -7.20
C ASP A 595 -8.05 -8.65 -6.01
N GLU A 596 -7.60 -9.89 -6.12
CA GLU A 596 -6.71 -10.55 -5.17
C GLU A 596 -5.40 -10.93 -5.85
N PRO A 597 -4.25 -10.65 -5.22
CA PRO A 597 -2.97 -11.15 -5.72
C PRO A 597 -3.03 -12.67 -5.79
N ASP A 598 -2.68 -13.24 -6.95
CA ASP A 598 -2.67 -14.68 -7.15
C ASP A 598 -1.56 -15.32 -6.29
N ASP A 599 -1.98 -16.10 -5.30
CA ASP A 599 -1.11 -16.93 -4.45
C ASP A 599 -0.97 -18.36 -5.04
N SER A 600 -1.15 -18.53 -6.36
CA SER A 600 -1.04 -19.84 -7.02
C SER A 600 0.39 -20.39 -7.01
N PRO A 601 0.54 -21.73 -7.05
CA PRO A 601 1.85 -22.40 -6.94
C PRO A 601 2.81 -22.17 -8.10
N GLU A 602 2.41 -21.53 -9.18
CA GLU A 602 3.26 -21.29 -10.36
C GLU A 602 4.44 -20.35 -10.09
N ASP A 603 4.40 -19.56 -9.01
CA ASP A 603 5.53 -18.75 -8.56
C ASP A 603 6.66 -19.57 -7.89
N GLU A 604 6.50 -20.88 -7.67
CA GLU A 604 7.50 -21.75 -7.03
C GLU A 604 8.52 -22.38 -7.98
N LEU A 605 8.32 -22.32 -9.31
CA LEU A 605 9.12 -23.11 -10.26
C LEU A 605 10.31 -22.38 -10.88
N THR A 606 10.68 -21.20 -10.44
CA THR A 606 11.81 -20.44 -11.00
C THR A 606 12.92 -20.14 -9.99
N ILE A 607 13.31 -21.10 -9.16
CA ILE A 607 14.62 -21.05 -8.49
C ILE A 607 15.38 -22.33 -8.77
N GLY A 608 16.19 -22.22 -9.79
CA GLY A 608 17.52 -22.75 -9.98
C GLY A 608 17.85 -24.17 -9.54
N SER A 609 17.94 -25.08 -10.48
CA SER A 609 19.00 -26.08 -10.43
C SER A 609 19.89 -25.92 -11.66
N THR A 610 20.97 -25.21 -11.50
CA THR A 610 22.15 -25.39 -12.35
C THR A 610 23.03 -26.42 -11.69
N ALA A 611 22.88 -27.68 -12.09
CA ALA A 611 23.94 -28.68 -11.98
C ALA A 611 24.00 -29.43 -13.31
N PRO A 612 25.18 -29.65 -13.88
CA PRO A 612 25.32 -30.28 -15.19
C PRO A 612 25.19 -31.79 -15.08
N SER A 613 24.22 -32.39 -15.77
CA SER A 613 24.18 -33.85 -15.95
C SER A 613 24.74 -34.25 -17.30
N ALA A 614 25.66 -35.15 -17.23
CA ALA A 614 26.31 -35.82 -18.34
C ALA A 614 25.34 -36.67 -19.17
N ALA A 615 25.63 -36.71 -20.46
CA ALA A 615 24.97 -37.47 -21.49
C ALA A 615 24.93 -38.98 -21.27
N ALA A 616 23.81 -39.61 -21.60
CA ALA A 616 23.80 -40.97 -22.13
C ALA A 616 22.58 -41.21 -23.03
N SER A 617 22.90 -41.56 -24.24
CA SER A 617 22.08 -41.98 -25.36
C SER A 617 21.21 -43.20 -25.12
N ARG A 618 20.01 -43.27 -25.68
CA ARG A 618 19.52 -44.32 -26.58
C ARG A 618 18.06 -44.15 -26.98
N ALA A 619 17.82 -44.15 -28.29
CA ALA A 619 16.53 -44.34 -28.95
C ALA A 619 16.28 -45.83 -29.22
N PRO A 620 15.24 -46.24 -30.03
CA PRO A 620 13.78 -46.12 -29.83
C PRO A 620 13.09 -47.51 -29.99
N SER A 621 11.80 -47.63 -29.71
CA SER A 621 11.01 -48.70 -30.34
C SER A 621 9.53 -48.34 -30.49
N ARG A 622 9.03 -48.72 -31.64
CA ARG A 622 7.71 -48.59 -32.25
C ARG A 622 6.63 -49.47 -31.63
N ASN A 623 5.40 -49.05 -31.87
CA ASN A 623 4.16 -49.73 -32.34
C ASN A 623 2.98 -49.21 -31.52
N GLY A 624 1.82 -48.81 -32.02
CA GLY A 624 1.13 -48.99 -33.29
C GLY A 624 -0.35 -49.16 -33.00
N PHE A 625 -1.17 -48.61 -33.85
CA PHE A 625 -2.59 -48.93 -34.09
C PHE A 625 -3.72 -48.06 -33.44
N ASN A 626 -4.27 -47.12 -34.25
CA ASN A 626 -5.60 -47.13 -34.90
C ASN A 626 -6.84 -46.79 -34.09
N GLY A 627 -7.57 -45.80 -34.61
CA GLY A 627 -9.02 -45.69 -34.49
C GLY A 627 -9.59 -44.28 -34.51
N SER A 628 -9.72 -43.67 -35.71
CA SER A 628 -10.72 -42.62 -35.98
C SER A 628 -12.00 -43.28 -36.51
N PRO A 629 -13.17 -42.63 -36.81
CA PRO A 629 -13.58 -41.23 -36.66
C PRO A 629 -15.07 -41.06 -36.23
N SER A 630 -15.51 -39.82 -35.97
CA SER A 630 -16.76 -39.32 -36.53
C SER A 630 -17.10 -37.89 -36.09
N LYS A 631 -17.29 -37.04 -37.06
CA LYS A 631 -17.94 -35.71 -37.05
C LYS A 631 -19.39 -35.89 -37.56
N PRO A 632 -20.20 -34.80 -37.68
CA PRO A 632 -20.68 -33.70 -36.87
C PRO A 632 -22.25 -33.72 -36.82
N PRO A 633 -23.08 -32.69 -36.74
CA PRO A 633 -23.00 -31.24 -36.90
C PRO A 633 -23.91 -30.40 -36.00
N SER A 634 -23.81 -29.11 -36.18
CA SER A 634 -24.83 -28.05 -36.32
C SER A 634 -24.82 -26.93 -35.29
N THR A 635 -24.37 -25.79 -35.75
CA THR A 635 -25.04 -24.47 -35.90
C THR A 635 -25.82 -23.92 -34.71
N HIS A 636 -25.29 -22.88 -34.11
CA HIS A 636 -26.04 -21.64 -33.91
C HIS A 636 -25.07 -20.44 -33.84
N SER A 637 -25.34 -19.52 -34.76
CA SER A 637 -24.74 -18.21 -34.89
C SER A 637 -25.17 -17.31 -33.76
N THR A 638 -24.20 -16.74 -33.04
CA THR A 638 -24.38 -15.54 -32.22
C THR A 638 -23.64 -14.38 -32.86
N PRO A 639 -24.16 -13.16 -32.83
CA PRO A 639 -23.61 -12.04 -33.58
C PRO A 639 -22.28 -11.58 -32.97
N LYS A 640 -21.35 -11.30 -33.85
CA LYS A 640 -20.09 -10.62 -33.54
C LYS A 640 -20.40 -9.28 -32.86
N GLN A 641 -20.09 -9.17 -31.60
CA GLN A 641 -19.76 -7.88 -31.00
C GLN A 641 -18.47 -7.41 -31.65
N GLU A 642 -18.57 -6.39 -32.47
CA GLU A 642 -17.43 -5.64 -32.94
C GLU A 642 -16.76 -5.02 -31.71
N SER A 643 -15.58 -5.49 -31.41
CA SER A 643 -14.67 -4.85 -30.48
C SER A 643 -14.35 -3.47 -31.04
N PHE A 644 -14.81 -2.43 -30.36
CA PHE A 644 -14.29 -1.08 -30.52
C PHE A 644 -12.84 -1.06 -29.97
N HIS A 645 -11.93 -1.58 -30.73
CA HIS A 645 -10.52 -1.28 -30.62
C HIS A 645 -10.17 -0.40 -31.79
N ASP A 646 -9.54 0.72 -31.49
CA ASP A 646 -8.90 1.70 -32.35
C ASP A 646 -9.59 3.06 -32.42
N ILE A 647 -9.57 3.78 -31.28
CA ILE A 647 -9.29 5.21 -31.31
C ILE A 647 -8.33 5.48 -30.13
N PRO A 648 -7.08 5.74 -30.38
CA PRO A 648 -6.19 6.16 -29.30
C PRO A 648 -6.57 7.59 -28.91
N ASP A 649 -7.06 7.76 -27.68
CA ASP A 649 -7.07 9.05 -27.01
C ASP A 649 -5.62 9.42 -26.71
N VAL A 650 -4.98 10.09 -27.67
CA VAL A 650 -3.56 10.31 -27.57
C VAL A 650 -3.26 11.80 -27.54
N VAL A 651 -2.51 12.14 -26.56
CA VAL A 651 -2.19 13.47 -26.06
C VAL A 651 -0.85 13.94 -26.62
N ARG A 652 -0.81 15.11 -27.24
CA ARG A 652 0.40 15.78 -27.71
C ARG A 652 0.89 16.80 -26.68
N ALA A 653 2.16 16.69 -26.30
CA ALA A 653 2.81 17.72 -25.48
C ALA A 653 3.08 18.96 -26.35
N ASP A 654 2.49 20.09 -25.97
CA ASP A 654 2.77 21.38 -26.62
C ASP A 654 3.99 22.01 -25.93
N ARG A 655 5.05 22.20 -26.68
CA ARG A 655 6.21 22.96 -26.20
C ARG A 655 5.92 24.41 -26.45
N ASP A 656 5.83 25.20 -25.37
CA ASP A 656 5.79 26.65 -25.44
C ASP A 656 6.92 27.18 -26.34
N ARG A 657 6.56 27.59 -27.55
CA ARG A 657 7.44 28.42 -28.40
C ARG A 657 7.18 29.88 -28.00
N GLY A 658 7.99 30.36 -27.09
CA GLY A 658 8.13 31.81 -26.93
C GLY A 658 8.72 32.42 -28.19
N LEU A 659 7.99 33.35 -28.79
CA LEU A 659 8.46 34.18 -29.88
C LEU A 659 9.64 35.04 -29.39
N ALA A 660 10.85 34.77 -29.88
CA ALA A 660 11.97 35.66 -29.85
C ALA A 660 12.73 35.60 -31.20
N PRO A 661 13.31 36.69 -31.69
CA PRO A 661 13.82 36.79 -33.03
C PRO A 661 15.16 36.07 -33.18
N SER A 662 15.34 35.56 -34.40
CA SER A 662 16.47 34.81 -34.92
C SER A 662 17.86 35.32 -34.59
N THR A 663 18.72 34.45 -34.04
CA THR A 663 20.13 34.31 -34.49
C THR A 663 20.60 32.87 -34.23
N HIS A 664 21.30 32.31 -35.22
CA HIS A 664 21.83 30.97 -35.24
C HIS A 664 22.81 30.70 -34.11
N THR A 665 22.64 29.58 -33.41
CA THR A 665 23.72 28.62 -33.08
C THR A 665 23.12 27.32 -32.52
N ARG A 666 23.57 26.19 -33.07
CA ARG A 666 23.24 24.83 -32.61
C ARG A 666 23.87 24.57 -31.27
N HIS A 667 23.05 24.28 -30.25
CA HIS A 667 23.42 23.41 -29.14
C HIS A 667 22.17 22.75 -28.56
N SER A 668 22.20 21.42 -28.51
CA SER A 668 21.23 20.56 -27.90
C SER A 668 21.13 20.88 -26.40
N SER A 669 20.06 21.50 -25.95
CA SER A 669 19.75 21.71 -24.55
C SER A 669 18.52 20.92 -24.17
N ILE A 670 18.72 19.93 -23.31
CA ILE A 670 17.67 19.24 -22.55
C ILE A 670 16.99 20.29 -21.67
N SER A 671 15.75 20.67 -21.98
CA SER A 671 14.98 21.61 -21.16
C SER A 671 14.58 20.97 -19.83
N ARG A 672 15.09 21.53 -18.73
CA ARG A 672 14.66 21.21 -17.35
C ARG A 672 13.21 21.66 -17.15
N PRO A 673 12.41 20.92 -16.35
CA PRO A 673 11.04 21.31 -16.03
C PRO A 673 11.04 22.63 -15.23
N SER A 674 10.26 23.60 -15.68
CA SER A 674 10.03 24.86 -14.94
C SER A 674 9.08 24.60 -13.79
N ILE A 675 9.58 24.72 -12.56
CA ILE A 675 8.77 24.77 -11.34
C ILE A 675 8.24 26.19 -11.24
N VAL A 676 6.92 26.39 -11.35
CA VAL A 676 6.29 27.68 -11.04
C VAL A 676 6.15 27.75 -9.53
N THR A 677 7.03 28.50 -8.88
CA THR A 677 6.84 28.92 -7.48
C THR A 677 5.99 30.18 -7.49
N ASP A 678 4.79 30.09 -6.98
CA ASP A 678 4.02 31.29 -6.64
C ASP A 678 4.73 32.06 -5.54
N LYS A 679 5.13 33.29 -5.87
CA LYS A 679 5.56 34.29 -4.89
C LYS A 679 4.35 35.14 -4.55
N SER A 680 3.75 34.92 -3.40
CA SER A 680 3.09 35.95 -2.61
C SER A 680 3.04 35.55 -1.14
#